data_752dd2d3e71d8237258405873398519c
#
_entry.id   752dd2d3e71d8237258405873398519c
#
_cell.length_a   1.000
_cell.length_b   1.000
_cell.length_c   1.000
_cell.angle_alpha   90.00
_cell.angle_beta   90.00
_cell.angle_gamma   90.00
#
_symmetry.space_group_name_H-M   'P 1'
#
loop_
_entity.id
_entity.type
_entity.pdbx_description
1 polymer ?
#
loop_
_entity_poly.entity_id
_entity_poly.type
_entity_poly.pdbx_seq_one_letter_code
_entity_poly.pdbx_strand_id
1 'polypeptide(L)'
;MVRREIKNFQLVYGGESYACSVPFSVKSVLSAAGIECDELSGVACFESDIYVDDAALAMRNFYLRVRGINTPAAVYVEDKLIGKVDGKTPIYNFDASGILRKGNNRLSIRFDSSDCDLNYAGLCETVEILRFSAAIIDRVLMTQKHEDGSVKLDISLDFIGDKSSVRAVATLVSSSGQIYYAGLTKGQGSIEIKDPLFWWPRGLGVQNLYRLSISLYGEIDIEDNVEIRLGLRTAAIGDGGNLVINGVSTLLMGAVYIPDGNPDITVANDKATASVSSAAMANYNCLIIPLGAPKPTEKFYDLCDVHGIMVVEEHSTLDDGVISSLHHRSNHPSLCLIDLIGKDTKPAEVESLSAILPNMSLRVLENQPEYFGLPSLPSMKTIRSVVPEDERSLFSHSVEAMAEEGAIRNMLMSVADRYPYPADLSAFAYASALASAHKVGEVIKNSRLSLGQSGRGVFYRLNDKDLSISASAIDCRGRWKPIQYYSVRHFAPVTLYADMVDGVVTFRASSQRRLDLIGSLEYRIADASNHTIYTESVEVEIGAMTSPTLHTVNIGDMIKGREREFYLEYLIREGSYVVSRETMLFVPEKHFMFKKPSLKVVITGQDRRFSITIASDVFVKDLELSFDGVDAVFENNYLDLTSDAPVKVNFTITGGIETSFHLKDVLELRSVADLK
;
A
#
# COMPACT_ATOMS: atom_id res chain seq x y z
N MET A 1 35.16 -10.72 6.89
CA MET A 1 34.81 -9.28 6.88
C MET A 1 34.48 -8.79 8.29
N VAL A 2 34.85 -7.54 8.65
CA VAL A 2 34.35 -6.86 9.85
C VAL A 2 33.49 -5.69 9.42
N ARG A 3 32.23 -5.69 9.89
CA ARG A 3 31.24 -4.62 9.66
C ARG A 3 30.97 -3.91 10.98
N ARG A 4 31.06 -2.59 11.00
CA ARG A 4 30.71 -1.77 12.15
C ARG A 4 29.79 -0.64 11.76
N GLU A 5 28.65 -0.55 12.41
CA GLU A 5 27.70 0.54 12.21
C GLU A 5 28.09 1.80 13.00
N ILE A 6 27.93 2.95 12.37
CA ILE A 6 28.03 4.27 12.99
C ILE A 6 26.61 4.78 13.17
N LYS A 7 26.18 4.93 14.42
CA LYS A 7 24.80 5.36 14.76
C LYS A 7 24.73 6.76 15.33
N ASN A 8 25.77 7.20 16.03
CA ASN A 8 25.78 8.47 16.75
C ASN A 8 26.53 9.54 15.95
N PHE A 9 25.89 10.68 15.82
CA PHE A 9 26.42 11.84 15.12
C PHE A 9 26.21 13.10 15.94
N GLN A 10 26.86 14.17 15.52
CA GLN A 10 26.59 15.53 15.96
C GLN A 10 26.25 16.37 14.73
N LEU A 11 25.08 17.00 14.72
CA LEU A 11 24.74 18.01 13.73
C LEU A 11 25.44 19.31 14.11
N VAL A 12 26.28 19.82 13.24
CA VAL A 12 26.88 21.16 13.32
C VAL A 12 26.11 22.06 12.36
N TYR A 13 25.38 23.05 12.91
CA TYR A 13 24.54 23.97 12.15
C TYR A 13 24.50 25.34 12.83
N GLY A 14 24.69 26.43 12.07
CA GLY A 14 24.67 27.80 12.62
C GLY A 14 25.75 28.09 13.66
N GLY A 15 26.83 27.28 13.72
CA GLY A 15 27.89 27.41 14.70
C GLY A 15 27.65 26.64 16.01
N GLU A 16 26.52 26.01 16.17
CA GLU A 16 26.13 25.17 17.32
C GLU A 16 26.22 23.69 16.97
N SER A 17 26.26 22.83 17.98
CA SER A 17 26.37 21.36 17.82
C SER A 17 25.29 20.63 18.61
N TYR A 18 24.58 19.70 17.94
CA TYR A 18 23.44 18.97 18.47
C TYR A 18 23.67 17.47 18.34
N ALA A 19 23.61 16.73 19.45
CA ALA A 19 23.75 15.28 19.42
C ALA A 19 22.52 14.62 18.77
N CYS A 20 22.76 13.64 17.90
CA CYS A 20 21.72 12.87 17.22
C CYS A 20 22.15 11.43 16.95
N SER A 21 21.17 10.57 16.70
CA SER A 21 21.40 9.18 16.32
C SER A 21 20.56 8.84 15.09
N VAL A 22 21.13 8.05 14.19
CA VAL A 22 20.40 7.56 12.99
C VAL A 22 19.14 6.79 13.43
N PRO A 23 17.98 7.03 12.79
CA PRO A 23 17.71 7.95 11.68
C PRO A 23 17.51 9.40 12.12
N PHE A 24 17.92 10.36 11.29
CA PHE A 24 17.74 11.78 11.57
C PHE A 24 17.63 12.62 10.29
N SER A 25 17.01 13.80 10.41
CA SER A 25 17.15 14.90 9.45
C SER A 25 17.61 16.16 10.15
N VAL A 26 18.09 17.14 9.39
CA VAL A 26 18.44 18.46 9.94
C VAL A 26 17.27 19.03 10.73
N LYS A 27 16.07 19.04 10.14
CA LYS A 27 14.83 19.52 10.77
C LYS A 27 14.49 18.75 12.05
N SER A 28 14.56 17.41 12.04
CA SER A 28 14.20 16.59 13.21
C SER A 28 15.12 16.82 14.40
N VAL A 29 16.43 17.00 14.14
CA VAL A 29 17.43 17.30 15.19
C VAL A 29 17.21 18.68 15.78
N LEU A 30 16.99 19.70 14.97
CA LEU A 30 16.73 21.06 15.42
C LEU A 30 15.42 21.17 16.20
N SER A 31 14.34 20.54 15.72
CA SER A 31 13.05 20.48 16.44
C SER A 31 13.19 19.81 17.80
N ALA A 32 13.96 18.71 17.89
CA ALA A 32 14.23 18.04 19.17
C ALA A 32 15.03 18.93 20.14
N ALA A 33 15.82 19.87 19.62
CA ALA A 33 16.53 20.88 20.39
C ALA A 33 15.65 22.13 20.73
N GLY A 34 14.38 22.13 20.34
CA GLY A 34 13.46 23.26 20.56
C GLY A 34 13.65 24.42 19.58
N ILE A 35 14.30 24.19 18.45
CA ILE A 35 14.52 25.20 17.40
C ILE A 35 13.52 24.97 16.28
N GLU A 36 12.54 25.85 16.17
CA GLU A 36 11.60 25.87 15.06
C GLU A 36 12.10 26.82 13.97
N CYS A 37 12.38 26.28 12.78
CA CYS A 37 12.76 27.06 11.60
C CYS A 37 11.93 26.58 10.41
N ASP A 38 11.23 27.49 9.75
CA ASP A 38 10.45 27.18 8.55
C ASP A 38 11.37 27.08 7.31
N GLU A 39 12.41 27.89 7.25
CA GLU A 39 13.42 27.87 6.18
C GLU A 39 14.81 27.65 6.74
N LEU A 40 15.44 26.53 6.32
CA LEU A 40 16.81 26.18 6.66
C LEU A 40 17.75 26.57 5.51
N SER A 41 18.85 27.28 5.82
CA SER A 41 19.80 27.76 4.81
C SER A 41 21.25 27.58 5.26
N GLY A 42 22.19 27.57 4.31
CA GLY A 42 23.62 27.38 4.56
C GLY A 42 24.02 25.92 4.53
N VAL A 43 25.00 25.54 5.35
CA VAL A 43 25.58 24.19 5.39
C VAL A 43 25.22 23.50 6.69
N ALA A 44 24.64 22.31 6.61
CA ALA A 44 24.43 21.41 7.73
C ALA A 44 25.45 20.26 7.64
N CYS A 45 26.20 19.99 8.72
CA CYS A 45 27.23 18.97 8.75
C CYS A 45 26.95 17.97 9.86
N PHE A 46 26.82 16.69 9.52
CA PHE A 46 26.76 15.60 10.49
C PHE A 46 28.13 14.99 10.68
N GLU A 47 28.65 15.02 11.91
CA GLU A 47 29.96 14.54 12.25
C GLU A 47 29.93 13.35 13.21
N SER A 48 30.82 12.40 13.03
CA SER A 48 31.02 11.26 13.92
C SER A 48 32.47 10.82 13.94
N ASP A 49 32.93 10.29 15.08
CA ASP A 49 34.29 9.77 15.24
C ASP A 49 34.35 8.29 14.85
N ILE A 50 35.33 7.97 13.99
CA ILE A 50 35.70 6.61 13.61
C ILE A 50 37.00 6.24 14.34
N TYR A 51 36.91 5.35 15.32
CA TYR A 51 38.11 4.81 15.98
C TYR A 51 38.70 3.65 15.18
N VAL A 52 39.97 3.73 14.85
CA VAL A 52 40.73 2.73 14.08
C VAL A 52 41.91 2.21 14.94
N ASP A 53 41.95 0.90 15.19
CA ASP A 53 42.99 0.20 15.90
C ASP A 53 44.03 -0.44 14.95
N ASP A 54 45.07 -1.04 15.50
CA ASP A 54 46.14 -1.70 14.73
C ASP A 54 45.60 -2.91 13.93
N ALA A 55 44.60 -3.64 14.47
CA ALA A 55 43.99 -4.77 13.79
C ALA A 55 43.16 -4.30 12.59
N ALA A 56 42.56 -3.12 12.71
CA ALA A 56 41.85 -2.49 11.61
C ALA A 56 42.78 -2.08 10.47
N LEU A 57 43.92 -1.49 10.81
CA LEU A 57 44.93 -1.06 9.83
C LEU A 57 45.65 -2.24 9.14
N ALA A 58 45.64 -3.43 9.75
CA ALA A 58 46.19 -4.64 9.13
C ALA A 58 45.34 -5.18 7.95
N MET A 59 44.08 -4.78 7.84
CA MET A 59 43.21 -5.12 6.70
C MET A 59 43.50 -4.16 5.53
N ARG A 60 43.58 -4.72 4.31
CA ARG A 60 43.97 -3.97 3.11
C ARG A 60 42.89 -2.97 2.64
N ASN A 61 41.63 -3.35 2.80
CA ASN A 61 40.50 -2.60 2.28
C ASN A 61 39.67 -2.00 3.40
N PHE A 62 39.37 -0.72 3.27
CA PHE A 62 38.61 0.05 4.24
C PHE A 62 37.62 0.92 3.47
N TYR A 63 36.30 0.57 3.56
CA TYR A 63 35.23 1.27 2.84
C TYR A 63 34.22 1.84 3.82
N LEU A 64 33.71 3.02 3.48
CA LEU A 64 32.50 3.57 4.08
C LEU A 64 31.30 3.29 3.16
N ARG A 65 30.34 2.53 3.67
CA ARG A 65 29.07 2.29 3.00
C ARG A 65 28.02 3.19 3.63
N VAL A 66 27.47 4.09 2.83
CA VAL A 66 26.45 5.04 3.26
C VAL A 66 25.13 4.64 2.64
N ARG A 67 24.09 4.49 3.46
CA ARG A 67 22.75 4.11 3.05
C ARG A 67 21.75 5.17 3.47
N GLY A 68 20.66 5.33 2.70
CA GLY A 68 19.52 6.15 3.10
C GLY A 68 19.78 7.66 3.09
N ILE A 69 20.65 8.18 2.23
CA ILE A 69 20.73 9.59 1.92
C ILE A 69 19.87 9.85 0.66
N ASN A 70 18.82 10.66 0.81
CA ASN A 70 17.84 10.92 -0.24
C ASN A 70 18.02 12.30 -0.91
N THR A 71 19.03 13.06 -0.51
CA THR A 71 19.34 14.39 -1.04
C THR A 71 20.83 14.49 -1.36
N PRO A 72 21.26 15.40 -2.24
CA PRO A 72 22.67 15.62 -2.53
C PRO A 72 23.49 15.92 -1.26
N ALA A 73 24.64 15.27 -1.12
CA ALA A 73 25.56 15.46 0.00
C ALA A 73 27.01 15.20 -0.41
N ALA A 74 27.96 15.72 0.41
CA ALA A 74 29.38 15.46 0.25
C ALA A 74 29.92 14.76 1.51
N VAL A 75 30.67 13.65 1.31
CA VAL A 75 31.20 12.81 2.39
C VAL A 75 32.73 13.04 2.52
N TYR A 76 33.16 13.33 3.74
CA TYR A 76 34.56 13.62 4.08
C TYR A 76 35.04 12.68 5.18
N VAL A 77 36.31 12.32 5.11
CA VAL A 77 37.07 11.75 6.23
C VAL A 77 38.19 12.73 6.56
N GLU A 78 38.26 13.17 7.80
CA GLU A 78 38.98 14.37 8.19
C GLU A 78 38.51 15.56 7.32
N ASP A 79 39.40 16.26 6.66
CA ASP A 79 39.05 17.34 5.73
C ASP A 79 39.14 16.90 4.26
N LYS A 80 39.31 15.60 3.99
CA LYS A 80 39.44 15.07 2.64
C LYS A 80 38.10 14.60 2.12
N LEU A 81 37.64 15.17 0.99
CA LEU A 81 36.46 14.69 0.26
C LEU A 81 36.74 13.27 -0.26
N ILE A 82 35.92 12.31 0.14
CA ILE A 82 35.99 10.92 -0.33
C ILE A 82 34.94 10.61 -1.40
N GLY A 83 33.85 11.40 -1.47
CA GLY A 83 32.87 11.28 -2.52
C GLY A 83 31.66 12.17 -2.34
N LYS A 84 30.80 12.17 -3.36
CA LYS A 84 29.52 12.87 -3.37
C LYS A 84 28.37 11.88 -3.54
N VAL A 85 27.25 12.24 -2.97
CA VAL A 85 25.98 11.53 -3.01
C VAL A 85 25.00 12.36 -3.85
N ASP A 86 24.27 11.77 -4.76
CA ASP A 86 23.25 12.46 -5.57
C ASP A 86 21.81 12.31 -5.00
N GLY A 87 21.66 11.49 -3.95
CA GLY A 87 20.37 11.21 -3.33
C GLY A 87 19.47 10.23 -4.10
N LYS A 88 19.94 9.70 -5.23
CA LYS A 88 19.13 8.80 -6.10
C LYS A 88 19.46 7.33 -5.88
N THR A 89 20.74 7.02 -5.64
CA THR A 89 21.23 5.66 -5.41
C THR A 89 20.99 5.23 -3.95
N PRO A 90 20.50 4.03 -3.68
CA PRO A 90 20.22 3.61 -2.31
C PRO A 90 21.46 3.35 -1.46
N ILE A 91 22.58 2.97 -2.08
CA ILE A 91 23.83 2.61 -1.41
C ILE A 91 25.01 3.28 -2.12
N TYR A 92 25.85 3.93 -1.33
CA TYR A 92 27.11 4.52 -1.79
C TYR A 92 28.27 3.87 -1.07
N ASN A 93 29.30 3.45 -1.81
CA ASN A 93 30.51 2.87 -1.26
C ASN A 93 31.69 3.80 -1.56
N PHE A 94 32.39 4.26 -0.53
CA PHE A 94 33.53 5.16 -0.64
C PHE A 94 34.79 4.47 -0.14
N ASP A 95 35.84 4.46 -0.95
CA ASP A 95 37.14 3.93 -0.56
C ASP A 95 37.84 4.91 0.39
N ALA A 96 38.00 4.48 1.63
CA ALA A 96 38.74 5.21 2.67
C ALA A 96 40.10 4.56 2.99
N SER A 97 40.51 3.57 2.18
CA SER A 97 41.83 2.90 2.33
C SER A 97 42.96 3.93 2.20
N GLY A 98 43.90 3.92 3.12
CA GLY A 98 45.02 4.84 3.12
C GLY A 98 44.72 6.29 3.55
N ILE A 99 43.48 6.62 3.90
CA ILE A 99 43.07 7.92 4.45
C ILE A 99 43.01 7.84 5.97
N LEU A 100 42.46 6.76 6.49
CA LEU A 100 42.28 6.55 7.92
C LEU A 100 43.61 6.32 8.64
N ARG A 101 43.71 6.88 9.85
CA ARG A 101 44.90 6.78 10.72
C ARG A 101 44.52 6.06 12.00
N LYS A 102 45.51 5.53 12.71
CA LYS A 102 45.33 4.99 14.06
C LYS A 102 44.75 6.04 15.00
N GLY A 103 43.75 5.66 15.78
CA GLY A 103 43.04 6.56 16.67
C GLY A 103 41.74 7.05 16.08
N ASN A 104 41.27 8.19 16.57
CA ASN A 104 40.01 8.80 16.08
C ASN A 104 40.24 9.50 14.74
N ASN A 105 39.30 9.27 13.83
CA ASN A 105 39.23 9.95 12.54
C ASN A 105 37.81 10.54 12.44
N ARG A 106 37.68 11.78 11.98
CA ARG A 106 36.36 12.44 11.85
C ARG A 106 35.74 12.13 10.50
N LEU A 107 34.54 11.53 10.54
CA LEU A 107 33.61 11.43 9.40
C LEU A 107 32.71 12.65 9.39
N SER A 108 32.57 13.30 8.24
CA SER A 108 31.63 14.42 8.05
C SER A 108 30.78 14.18 6.82
N ILE A 109 29.45 14.33 6.96
CA ILE A 109 28.49 14.32 5.87
C ILE A 109 27.87 15.71 5.80
N ARG A 110 28.10 16.42 4.69
CA ARG A 110 27.72 17.83 4.50
C ARG A 110 26.61 17.96 3.49
N PHE A 111 25.56 18.66 3.89
CA PHE A 111 24.44 19.08 3.06
C PHE A 111 24.49 20.60 2.90
N ASP A 112 24.32 21.08 1.67
CA ASP A 112 24.31 22.52 1.34
C ASP A 112 22.95 22.91 0.79
N SER A 113 22.38 24.01 1.30
CA SER A 113 21.09 24.51 0.83
C SER A 113 21.09 25.00 -0.62
N SER A 114 22.28 25.19 -1.21
CA SER A 114 22.40 25.45 -2.67
C SER A 114 22.13 24.21 -3.52
N ASP A 115 22.33 23.02 -2.97
CA ASP A 115 22.22 21.73 -3.68
C ASP A 115 20.94 20.97 -3.30
N CYS A 116 20.34 21.22 -2.12
CA CYS A 116 19.17 20.51 -1.63
C CYS A 116 18.35 21.33 -0.63
N ASP A 117 17.09 20.95 -0.43
CA ASP A 117 16.26 21.45 0.68
C ASP A 117 16.69 20.77 2.00
N LEU A 118 17.26 21.56 2.91
CA LEU A 118 17.73 21.08 4.20
C LEU A 118 16.63 20.53 5.11
N ASN A 119 15.36 20.86 4.86
CA ASN A 119 14.23 20.28 5.60
C ASN A 119 14.14 18.76 5.42
N TYR A 120 14.58 18.26 4.27
CA TYR A 120 14.59 16.83 3.92
C TYR A 120 15.99 16.20 3.98
N ALA A 121 17.03 17.01 4.22
CA ALA A 121 18.40 16.55 4.30
C ALA A 121 18.65 15.74 5.58
N GLY A 122 19.22 14.56 5.45
CA GLY A 122 19.51 13.68 6.59
C GLY A 122 19.97 12.30 6.20
N LEU A 123 20.01 11.43 7.18
CA LEU A 123 20.44 10.04 7.08
C LEU A 123 19.34 9.12 7.63
N CYS A 124 18.62 8.44 6.73
CA CYS A 124 17.48 7.58 7.08
C CYS A 124 17.91 6.17 7.51
N GLU A 125 19.09 5.72 7.06
CA GLU A 125 19.67 4.41 7.37
C GLU A 125 21.09 4.58 7.93
N THR A 126 21.85 3.47 8.02
CA THR A 126 23.14 3.43 8.68
C THR A 126 24.29 3.86 7.79
N VAL A 127 25.37 4.36 8.42
CA VAL A 127 26.70 4.36 7.86
C VAL A 127 27.46 3.15 8.40
N GLU A 128 28.06 2.37 7.52
CA GLU A 128 28.81 1.19 7.88
C GLU A 128 30.29 1.36 7.51
N ILE A 129 31.15 0.95 8.42
CA ILE A 129 32.56 0.73 8.12
C ILE A 129 32.74 -0.71 7.71
N LEU A 130 33.22 -0.94 6.51
CA LEU A 130 33.51 -2.26 5.95
C LEU A 130 35.04 -2.46 5.90
N ARG A 131 35.52 -3.51 6.55
CA ARG A 131 36.92 -3.93 6.54
C ARG A 131 37.00 -5.35 6.05
N PHE A 132 37.79 -5.61 5.01
CA PHE A 132 37.90 -6.92 4.39
C PHE A 132 39.28 -7.13 3.78
N SER A 133 39.68 -8.40 3.64
CA SER A 133 40.99 -8.77 3.16
C SER A 133 41.05 -8.88 1.64
N ALA A 134 40.04 -9.50 1.04
CA ALA A 134 40.00 -9.77 -0.39
C ALA A 134 38.88 -8.97 -1.11
N ALA A 135 37.63 -9.40 -0.97
CA ALA A 135 36.48 -8.76 -1.62
C ALA A 135 35.20 -8.88 -0.79
N ILE A 136 34.24 -8.01 -1.07
CA ILE A 136 32.87 -8.10 -0.58
C ILE A 136 31.88 -8.05 -1.75
N ILE A 137 30.66 -8.53 -1.52
CA ILE A 137 29.57 -8.44 -2.48
C ILE A 137 29.02 -7.01 -2.44
N ASP A 138 29.06 -6.34 -3.58
CA ASP A 138 28.48 -5.01 -3.73
C ASP A 138 27.03 -5.11 -4.16
N ARG A 139 26.74 -5.90 -5.19
CA ARG A 139 25.41 -6.05 -5.76
C ARG A 139 25.18 -7.49 -6.22
N VAL A 140 23.93 -7.94 -6.05
CA VAL A 140 23.44 -9.23 -6.56
C VAL A 140 22.41 -8.95 -7.64
N LEU A 141 22.68 -9.37 -8.86
CA LEU A 141 21.74 -9.30 -9.98
C LEU A 141 21.19 -10.70 -10.24
N MET A 142 19.88 -10.78 -10.41
CA MET A 142 19.16 -12.03 -10.63
C MET A 142 18.25 -11.91 -11.84
N THR A 143 18.27 -12.93 -12.70
CA THR A 143 17.38 -13.02 -13.86
C THR A 143 16.68 -14.36 -13.83
N GLN A 144 15.36 -14.35 -13.95
CA GLN A 144 14.53 -15.55 -13.98
C GLN A 144 14.23 -15.90 -15.45
N LYS A 145 14.57 -17.13 -15.86
CA LYS A 145 14.18 -17.70 -17.14
C LYS A 145 13.20 -18.84 -16.89
N HIS A 146 11.98 -18.64 -17.32
CA HIS A 146 10.89 -19.57 -17.12
C HIS A 146 10.78 -20.52 -18.33
N GLU A 147 10.82 -21.81 -18.04
CA GLU A 147 10.65 -22.89 -19.01
C GLU A 147 9.51 -23.80 -18.54
N ASP A 148 9.04 -24.71 -19.39
CA ASP A 148 7.96 -25.61 -19.01
C ASP A 148 8.43 -26.55 -17.87
N GLY A 149 7.77 -26.42 -16.71
CA GLY A 149 8.07 -27.22 -15.50
C GLY A 149 9.34 -26.81 -14.73
N SER A 150 10.07 -25.76 -15.15
CA SER A 150 11.28 -25.31 -14.44
C SER A 150 11.51 -23.79 -14.52
N VAL A 151 12.32 -23.30 -13.59
CA VAL A 151 12.85 -21.92 -13.61
C VAL A 151 14.36 -21.99 -13.43
N LYS A 152 15.09 -21.36 -14.37
CA LYS A 152 16.51 -21.12 -14.23
C LYS A 152 16.74 -19.73 -13.68
N LEU A 153 17.31 -19.65 -12.48
CA LEU A 153 17.72 -18.43 -11.82
C LEU A 153 19.18 -18.15 -12.10
N ASP A 154 19.46 -17.22 -13.03
CA ASP A 154 20.81 -16.75 -13.31
C ASP A 154 21.20 -15.70 -12.25
N ILE A 155 22.39 -15.84 -11.66
CA ILE A 155 22.91 -14.98 -10.58
C ILE A 155 24.24 -14.38 -11.04
N SER A 156 24.37 -13.07 -10.90
CA SER A 156 25.60 -12.33 -11.19
C SER A 156 25.95 -11.41 -10.01
N LEU A 157 27.20 -11.42 -9.56
CA LEU A 157 27.70 -10.62 -8.45
C LEU A 157 28.63 -9.53 -8.95
N ASP A 158 28.42 -8.31 -8.47
CA ASP A 158 29.41 -7.26 -8.51
C ASP A 158 30.17 -7.26 -7.17
N PHE A 159 31.47 -6.98 -7.23
CA PHE A 159 32.38 -7.03 -6.09
C PHE A 159 33.10 -5.70 -5.87
N ILE A 160 33.36 -5.40 -4.62
CA ILE A 160 34.37 -4.40 -4.23
C ILE A 160 35.60 -5.17 -3.74
N GLY A 161 36.80 -4.85 -4.27
CA GLY A 161 38.08 -5.51 -3.96
C GLY A 161 38.51 -6.55 -5.00
N ASP A 162 39.43 -7.44 -4.59
CA ASP A 162 40.02 -8.46 -5.48
C ASP A 162 39.19 -9.73 -5.53
N LYS A 163 38.37 -9.84 -6.58
CA LYS A 163 37.54 -11.02 -6.83
C LYS A 163 38.27 -12.29 -7.23
N SER A 164 39.58 -12.21 -7.54
CA SER A 164 40.33 -13.38 -8.01
C SER A 164 40.65 -14.36 -6.88
N SER A 165 40.64 -13.89 -5.65
CA SER A 165 41.00 -14.64 -4.45
C SER A 165 39.79 -15.18 -3.67
N VAL A 166 38.58 -15.04 -4.20
CA VAL A 166 37.32 -15.47 -3.54
C VAL A 166 36.52 -16.47 -4.34
N ARG A 167 35.75 -17.30 -3.65
CA ARG A 167 34.76 -18.23 -4.22
C ARG A 167 33.39 -17.94 -3.65
N ALA A 168 32.38 -17.90 -4.50
CA ALA A 168 31.00 -17.68 -4.08
C ALA A 168 30.16 -18.92 -4.25
N VAL A 169 29.28 -19.18 -3.27
CA VAL A 169 28.29 -20.26 -3.29
C VAL A 169 26.93 -19.66 -3.00
N ALA A 170 25.97 -19.93 -3.89
CA ALA A 170 24.58 -19.57 -3.70
C ALA A 170 23.81 -20.79 -3.19
N THR A 171 23.00 -20.57 -2.15
CA THR A 171 22.06 -21.54 -1.57
C THR A 171 20.66 -20.96 -1.62
N LEU A 172 19.72 -21.61 -2.30
CA LEU A 172 18.34 -21.20 -2.41
C LEU A 172 17.43 -22.17 -1.66
N VAL A 173 16.59 -21.65 -0.77
CA VAL A 173 15.64 -22.44 0.02
C VAL A 173 14.22 -22.03 -0.33
N SER A 174 13.39 -22.98 -0.77
CA SER A 174 11.98 -22.72 -1.07
C SER A 174 11.13 -22.58 0.20
N SER A 175 9.90 -22.07 0.05
CA SER A 175 8.91 -22.02 1.14
C SER A 175 8.54 -23.41 1.69
N SER A 176 8.71 -24.47 0.91
CA SER A 176 8.51 -25.88 1.34
C SER A 176 9.75 -26.51 2.00
N GLY A 177 10.88 -25.78 2.08
CA GLY A 177 12.13 -26.25 2.66
C GLY A 177 13.06 -27.00 1.69
N GLN A 178 12.74 -27.06 0.39
CA GLN A 178 13.63 -27.63 -0.61
C GLN A 178 14.84 -26.75 -0.83
N ILE A 179 16.03 -27.35 -0.95
CA ILE A 179 17.31 -26.65 -1.01
C ILE A 179 17.99 -26.91 -2.35
N TYR A 180 18.49 -25.85 -2.96
CA TYR A 180 19.24 -25.85 -4.22
C TYR A 180 20.57 -25.13 -4.02
N TYR A 181 21.62 -25.54 -4.76
CA TYR A 181 22.95 -24.98 -4.67
C TYR A 181 23.54 -24.66 -6.01
N ALA A 182 24.35 -23.62 -6.07
CA ALA A 182 25.22 -23.34 -7.20
C ALA A 182 26.55 -22.73 -6.75
N GLY A 183 27.65 -23.20 -7.34
CA GLY A 183 28.93 -22.50 -7.29
C GLY A 183 28.92 -21.34 -8.30
N LEU A 184 29.33 -20.14 -7.87
CA LEU A 184 29.40 -18.97 -8.74
C LEU A 184 30.83 -18.75 -9.21
N THR A 185 31.12 -19.13 -10.46
CA THR A 185 32.44 -18.95 -11.07
C THR A 185 32.65 -17.50 -11.49
N LYS A 186 33.66 -16.82 -10.92
CA LYS A 186 33.89 -15.38 -11.17
C LYS A 186 32.67 -14.50 -10.82
N GLY A 187 31.86 -14.95 -9.86
CA GLY A 187 30.63 -14.28 -9.47
C GLY A 187 29.40 -14.59 -10.34
N GLN A 188 29.48 -15.53 -11.28
CA GLN A 188 28.36 -15.89 -12.15
C GLN A 188 28.02 -17.37 -12.04
N GLY A 189 26.74 -17.68 -12.04
CA GLY A 189 26.21 -19.04 -12.02
C GLY A 189 24.70 -19.08 -12.15
N SER A 190 24.15 -20.31 -12.15
CA SER A 190 22.70 -20.46 -12.24
C SER A 190 22.22 -21.62 -11.37
N ILE A 191 21.00 -21.46 -10.85
CA ILE A 191 20.26 -22.49 -10.13
C ILE A 191 19.06 -22.92 -10.98
N GLU A 192 18.94 -24.21 -11.27
CA GLU A 192 17.75 -24.79 -11.90
C GLU A 192 16.78 -25.26 -10.82
N ILE A 193 15.55 -24.77 -10.87
CA ILE A 193 14.47 -25.04 -9.94
C ILE A 193 13.40 -25.82 -10.69
N LYS A 194 13.27 -27.12 -10.37
CA LYS A 194 12.24 -27.98 -10.94
C LYS A 194 10.98 -27.89 -10.10
N ASP A 195 9.81 -27.94 -10.75
CA ASP A 195 8.49 -27.78 -10.12
C ASP A 195 8.42 -26.54 -9.20
N PRO A 196 8.67 -25.34 -9.76
CA PRO A 196 8.81 -24.11 -8.98
C PRO A 196 7.51 -23.71 -8.30
N LEU A 197 7.61 -23.23 -7.04
CA LEU A 197 6.52 -22.60 -6.32
C LEU A 197 6.47 -21.12 -6.69
N PHE A 198 5.48 -20.74 -7.53
CA PHE A 198 5.33 -19.36 -7.98
C PHE A 198 4.77 -18.46 -6.89
N TRP A 199 5.21 -17.21 -6.88
CA TRP A 199 4.56 -16.12 -6.16
C TRP A 199 3.36 -15.63 -6.98
N TRP A 200 2.24 -15.42 -6.30
CA TRP A 200 1.02 -14.93 -6.91
C TRP A 200 0.53 -13.65 -6.22
N PRO A 201 -0.08 -12.72 -6.96
CA PRO A 201 -0.83 -11.63 -6.35
C PRO A 201 -1.97 -12.14 -5.49
N ARG A 202 -2.33 -11.32 -4.50
CA ARG A 202 -3.48 -11.57 -3.63
C ARG A 202 -4.75 -11.87 -4.43
N GLY A 203 -5.46 -12.90 -4.03
CA GLY A 203 -6.65 -13.39 -4.72
C GLY A 203 -6.40 -14.40 -5.84
N LEU A 204 -5.17 -14.50 -6.39
CA LEU A 204 -4.81 -15.41 -7.47
C LEU A 204 -4.03 -16.65 -7.03
N GLY A 205 -3.46 -16.66 -5.84
CA GLY A 205 -2.71 -17.81 -5.33
C GLY A 205 -1.88 -17.49 -4.10
N VAL A 206 -0.94 -18.38 -3.78
CA VAL A 206 -0.07 -18.30 -2.59
C VAL A 206 1.14 -17.41 -2.89
N GLN A 207 1.58 -16.63 -1.88
CA GLN A 207 2.77 -15.77 -1.94
C GLN A 207 4.03 -16.56 -1.56
N ASN A 208 4.46 -17.49 -2.42
CA ASN A 208 5.66 -18.27 -2.18
C ASN A 208 6.92 -17.42 -2.31
N LEU A 209 7.70 -17.36 -1.24
CA LEU A 209 8.97 -16.64 -1.19
C LEU A 209 10.11 -17.61 -0.92
N TYR A 210 11.18 -17.50 -1.68
CA TYR A 210 12.43 -18.22 -1.53
C TYR A 210 13.42 -17.37 -0.75
N ARG A 211 14.34 -18.02 -0.03
CA ARG A 211 15.48 -17.37 0.63
C ARG A 211 16.76 -17.76 -0.09
N LEU A 212 17.40 -16.80 -0.72
CA LEU A 212 18.72 -16.94 -1.33
C LEU A 212 19.77 -16.45 -0.34
N SER A 213 20.74 -17.32 -0.03
CA SER A 213 21.95 -16.97 0.74
C SER A 213 23.16 -17.11 -0.16
N ILE A 214 23.98 -16.08 -0.26
CA ILE A 214 25.21 -16.09 -1.04
C ILE A 214 26.36 -15.89 -0.07
N SER A 215 27.21 -16.92 0.08
CA SER A 215 28.40 -16.89 0.92
C SER A 215 29.65 -16.72 0.06
N LEU A 216 30.47 -15.75 0.41
CA LEU A 216 31.74 -15.46 -0.23
C LEU A 216 32.88 -15.99 0.65
N TYR A 217 33.62 -16.95 0.14
CA TYR A 217 34.73 -17.60 0.85
C TYR A 217 36.05 -17.04 0.36
N GLY A 218 36.88 -16.57 1.30
CA GLY A 218 38.29 -16.27 1.09
C GLY A 218 39.17 -17.53 1.23
N GLU A 219 40.48 -17.31 1.48
CA GLU A 219 41.42 -18.42 1.66
C GLU A 219 41.18 -19.20 2.96
N ILE A 220 40.75 -18.55 4.03
CA ILE A 220 40.67 -19.13 5.38
C ILE A 220 39.21 -19.16 5.86
N ASP A 221 38.44 -18.06 5.68
CA ASP A 221 37.14 -17.84 6.29
C ASP A 221 36.09 -17.32 5.29
N ILE A 222 34.85 -17.16 5.76
CA ILE A 222 33.81 -16.46 5.04
C ILE A 222 34.13 -14.95 5.05
N GLU A 223 34.37 -14.39 3.87
CA GLU A 223 34.62 -12.96 3.70
C GLU A 223 33.33 -12.14 3.79
N ASP A 224 32.24 -12.59 3.16
CA ASP A 224 30.94 -11.91 3.16
C ASP A 224 29.79 -12.90 3.04
N ASN A 225 28.61 -12.48 3.49
CA ASN A 225 27.36 -13.24 3.33
C ASN A 225 26.20 -12.28 3.11
N VAL A 226 25.38 -12.54 2.08
CA VAL A 226 24.18 -11.76 1.75
C VAL A 226 22.98 -12.68 1.71
N GLU A 227 21.91 -12.29 2.38
CA GLU A 227 20.62 -12.97 2.34
C GLU A 227 19.57 -12.10 1.64
N ILE A 228 18.84 -12.69 0.69
CA ILE A 228 17.83 -12.04 -0.13
C ILE A 228 16.57 -12.91 -0.13
N ARG A 229 15.40 -12.31 0.07
CA ARG A 229 14.13 -12.95 -0.26
C ARG A 229 13.76 -12.64 -1.69
N LEU A 230 13.22 -13.61 -2.41
CA LEU A 230 12.72 -13.43 -3.77
C LEU A 230 11.51 -14.31 -4.03
N GLY A 231 10.67 -13.90 -4.97
CA GLY A 231 9.57 -14.72 -5.48
C GLY A 231 9.79 -15.04 -6.96
N LEU A 232 9.40 -16.24 -7.36
CA LEU A 232 9.46 -16.64 -8.76
C LEU A 232 8.15 -16.28 -9.46
N ARG A 233 8.20 -15.47 -10.48
CA ARG A 233 7.04 -15.10 -11.29
C ARG A 233 7.43 -14.58 -12.66
N THR A 234 6.51 -14.63 -13.61
CA THR A 234 6.57 -13.82 -14.83
C THR A 234 5.68 -12.59 -14.69
N ALA A 235 6.07 -11.49 -15.29
CA ALA A 235 5.22 -10.33 -15.50
C ALA A 235 5.37 -9.87 -16.96
N ALA A 236 4.27 -9.57 -17.62
CA ALA A 236 4.23 -9.09 -18.99
C ALA A 236 3.05 -8.15 -19.20
N ILE A 237 3.12 -7.33 -20.26
CA ILE A 237 1.97 -6.55 -20.73
C ILE A 237 1.31 -7.32 -21.87
N GLY A 238 0.02 -7.63 -21.69
CA GLY A 238 -0.80 -8.29 -22.70
C GLY A 238 -1.28 -7.32 -23.80
N ASP A 239 -1.89 -7.88 -24.85
CA ASP A 239 -2.33 -7.15 -26.07
C ASP A 239 -3.27 -5.96 -25.75
N GLY A 240 -4.05 -6.03 -24.69
CA GLY A 240 -4.94 -4.95 -24.24
C GLY A 240 -4.29 -3.94 -23.26
N GLY A 241 -2.96 -3.98 -23.06
CA GLY A 241 -2.25 -3.13 -22.10
C GLY A 241 -2.45 -3.53 -20.64
N ASN A 242 -3.09 -4.67 -20.37
CA ASN A 242 -3.28 -5.25 -19.04
C ASN A 242 -2.02 -5.97 -18.56
N LEU A 243 -1.84 -6.02 -17.26
CA LEU A 243 -0.76 -6.78 -16.63
C LEU A 243 -1.09 -8.27 -16.62
N VAL A 244 -0.13 -9.09 -17.04
CA VAL A 244 -0.23 -10.56 -17.06
C VAL A 244 0.81 -11.12 -16.09
N ILE A 245 0.36 -11.81 -15.03
CA ILE A 245 1.23 -12.45 -14.04
C ILE A 245 1.11 -13.97 -14.17
N ASN A 246 2.23 -14.65 -14.36
CA ASN A 246 2.28 -16.11 -14.55
C ASN A 246 1.29 -16.61 -15.62
N GLY A 247 1.16 -15.88 -16.73
CA GLY A 247 0.24 -16.19 -17.81
C GLY A 247 -1.24 -15.82 -17.54
N VAL A 248 -1.59 -15.25 -16.39
CA VAL A 248 -2.96 -14.86 -16.04
C VAL A 248 -3.12 -13.34 -16.14
N SER A 249 -4.09 -12.91 -16.97
CA SER A 249 -4.49 -11.49 -17.05
C SER A 249 -5.00 -11.02 -15.69
N THR A 250 -4.41 -9.97 -15.16
CA THR A 250 -4.63 -9.54 -13.78
C THR A 250 -5.18 -8.12 -13.75
N LEU A 251 -6.39 -7.98 -13.20
CA LEU A 251 -7.00 -6.68 -12.95
C LEU A 251 -6.33 -6.01 -11.74
N LEU A 252 -5.85 -4.78 -11.91
CA LEU A 252 -5.31 -3.98 -10.81
C LEU A 252 -6.48 -3.43 -9.97
N MET A 253 -6.57 -3.86 -8.71
CA MET A 253 -7.59 -3.45 -7.74
C MET A 253 -6.90 -2.84 -6.52
N GLY A 254 -7.03 -1.54 -6.33
CA GLY A 254 -6.32 -0.87 -5.25
C GLY A 254 -6.42 0.64 -5.28
N ALA A 255 -5.37 1.29 -4.79
CA ALA A 255 -5.31 2.73 -4.69
C ALA A 255 -3.91 3.28 -4.99
N VAL A 256 -3.86 4.57 -5.29
CA VAL A 256 -2.63 5.34 -5.25
C VAL A 256 -2.14 5.41 -3.80
N TYR A 257 -0.90 5.07 -3.56
CA TYR A 257 -0.24 5.16 -2.26
C TYR A 257 0.84 6.24 -2.32
N ILE A 258 0.74 7.22 -1.43
CA ILE A 258 1.75 8.27 -1.29
C ILE A 258 2.57 7.96 -0.03
N PRO A 259 3.83 7.53 -0.17
CA PRO A 259 4.72 7.32 0.97
C PRO A 259 4.86 8.59 1.81
N ASP A 260 5.02 8.44 3.11
CA ASP A 260 5.09 9.58 4.04
C ASP A 260 6.29 10.50 3.76
N GLY A 261 7.38 9.93 3.24
CA GLY A 261 8.62 10.68 3.00
C GLY A 261 9.31 11.15 4.28
N ASN A 262 8.92 10.60 5.44
CA ASN A 262 9.56 10.92 6.71
C ASN A 262 11.01 10.45 6.70
N PRO A 263 11.97 11.30 7.04
CA PRO A 263 13.38 10.90 7.11
C PRO A 263 13.65 9.90 8.24
N ASP A 264 12.82 9.83 9.28
CA ASP A 264 12.89 8.77 10.29
C ASP A 264 12.37 7.46 9.70
N ILE A 265 13.29 6.54 9.41
CA ILE A 265 12.98 5.23 8.81
C ILE A 265 12.05 4.39 9.70
N THR A 266 12.08 4.55 11.02
CA THR A 266 11.21 3.84 11.95
C THR A 266 9.78 4.30 11.76
N VAL A 267 9.55 5.61 11.75
CA VAL A 267 8.23 6.22 11.50
C VAL A 267 7.73 5.85 10.11
N ALA A 268 8.59 5.96 9.08
CA ALA A 268 8.24 5.60 7.72
C ALA A 268 7.86 4.11 7.59
N ASN A 269 8.58 3.20 8.26
CA ASN A 269 8.31 1.77 8.29
C ASN A 269 7.01 1.44 9.03
N ASP A 270 6.72 2.11 10.14
CA ASP A 270 5.47 1.92 10.89
C ASP A 270 4.27 2.35 10.05
N LYS A 271 4.36 3.50 9.37
CA LYS A 271 3.32 3.98 8.46
C LYS A 271 3.15 3.06 7.24
N ALA A 272 4.24 2.58 6.64
CA ALA A 272 4.19 1.59 5.56
C ALA A 272 3.51 0.30 6.04
N THR A 273 3.84 -0.18 7.25
CA THR A 273 3.24 -1.38 7.84
C THR A 273 1.73 -1.21 8.05
N ALA A 274 1.30 -0.08 8.59
CA ALA A 274 -0.12 0.22 8.78
C ALA A 274 -0.86 0.30 7.44
N SER A 275 -0.29 0.99 6.45
CA SER A 275 -0.90 1.17 5.12
C SER A 275 -1.02 -0.14 4.35
N VAL A 276 0.07 -0.92 4.25
CA VAL A 276 0.06 -2.21 3.53
C VAL A 276 -0.85 -3.23 4.22
N SER A 277 -0.84 -3.28 5.56
CA SER A 277 -1.75 -4.15 6.32
C SER A 277 -3.21 -3.78 6.08
N SER A 278 -3.53 -2.48 6.09
CA SER A 278 -4.88 -1.97 5.81
C SER A 278 -5.32 -2.28 4.37
N ALA A 279 -4.44 -2.13 3.40
CA ALA A 279 -4.71 -2.51 2.01
C ALA A 279 -4.97 -4.01 1.87
N ALA A 280 -4.15 -4.85 2.54
CA ALA A 280 -4.34 -6.29 2.56
C ALA A 280 -5.68 -6.70 3.21
N MET A 281 -6.07 -6.08 4.32
CA MET A 281 -7.36 -6.32 4.99
C MET A 281 -8.55 -5.95 4.10
N ALA A 282 -8.40 -4.94 3.25
CA ALA A 282 -9.45 -4.49 2.32
C ALA A 282 -9.36 -5.14 0.92
N ASN A 283 -8.67 -6.28 0.79
CA ASN A 283 -8.55 -7.07 -0.44
C ASN A 283 -7.84 -6.37 -1.62
N TYR A 284 -7.04 -5.34 -1.36
CA TYR A 284 -6.25 -4.75 -2.42
C TYR A 284 -5.22 -5.75 -2.95
N ASN A 285 -5.07 -5.81 -4.25
CA ASN A 285 -4.00 -6.56 -4.90
C ASN A 285 -2.93 -5.64 -5.52
N CYS A 286 -3.12 -4.32 -5.45
CA CYS A 286 -2.22 -3.36 -6.08
C CYS A 286 -2.11 -2.06 -5.26
N LEU A 287 -0.90 -1.50 -5.23
CA LEU A 287 -0.64 -0.11 -4.81
C LEU A 287 0.19 0.58 -5.88
N ILE A 288 -0.17 1.81 -6.22
CA ILE A 288 0.53 2.62 -7.22
C ILE A 288 1.29 3.74 -6.54
N ILE A 289 2.58 3.80 -6.78
CA ILE A 289 3.44 4.91 -6.36
C ILE A 289 3.43 5.95 -7.49
N PRO A 290 2.77 7.10 -7.30
CA PRO A 290 2.59 8.05 -8.38
C PRO A 290 3.87 8.83 -8.68
N LEU A 291 3.92 9.40 -9.87
CA LEU A 291 5.02 10.25 -10.32
C LEU A 291 5.31 11.37 -9.30
N GLY A 292 6.58 11.52 -8.93
CA GLY A 292 7.04 12.55 -7.98
C GLY A 292 6.80 12.24 -6.51
N ALA A 293 6.21 11.08 -6.18
CA ALA A 293 6.06 10.67 -4.79
C ALA A 293 7.42 10.36 -4.12
N PRO A 294 7.53 10.53 -2.80
CA PRO A 294 8.68 10.04 -2.05
C PRO A 294 8.91 8.55 -2.29
N LYS A 295 10.17 8.10 -2.22
CA LYS A 295 10.51 6.69 -2.39
C LYS A 295 9.97 5.87 -1.21
N PRO A 296 9.29 4.74 -1.43
CA PRO A 296 8.95 3.80 -0.37
C PRO A 296 10.20 3.20 0.28
N THR A 297 10.06 2.77 1.54
CA THR A 297 11.13 2.04 2.24
C THR A 297 11.21 0.59 1.75
N GLU A 298 12.34 -0.09 1.96
CA GLU A 298 12.48 -1.54 1.67
C GLU A 298 11.42 -2.37 2.42
N LYS A 299 11.09 -1.96 3.64
CA LYS A 299 10.03 -2.60 4.44
C LYS A 299 8.67 -2.60 3.74
N PHE A 300 8.35 -1.56 2.96
CA PHE A 300 7.12 -1.49 2.18
C PHE A 300 7.04 -2.62 1.14
N TYR A 301 8.14 -2.83 0.38
CA TYR A 301 8.17 -3.90 -0.64
C TYR A 301 8.16 -5.29 0.01
N ASP A 302 8.91 -5.49 1.10
CA ASP A 302 8.88 -6.72 1.89
C ASP A 302 7.46 -7.10 2.33
N LEU A 303 6.67 -6.12 2.78
CA LEU A 303 5.28 -6.33 3.18
C LEU A 303 4.38 -6.61 1.98
N CYS A 304 4.58 -5.89 0.87
CA CYS A 304 3.85 -6.15 -0.37
C CYS A 304 4.11 -7.57 -0.89
N ASP A 305 5.36 -8.05 -0.82
CA ASP A 305 5.71 -9.43 -1.19
C ASP A 305 4.95 -10.46 -0.36
N VAL A 306 4.91 -10.27 0.97
CA VAL A 306 4.24 -11.20 1.89
C VAL A 306 2.72 -11.20 1.73
N HIS A 307 2.14 -10.02 1.47
CA HIS A 307 0.69 -9.87 1.34
C HIS A 307 0.16 -10.08 -0.09
N GLY A 308 1.03 -10.24 -1.07
CA GLY A 308 0.65 -10.41 -2.47
C GLY A 308 0.12 -9.12 -3.12
N ILE A 309 0.58 -7.97 -2.67
CA ILE A 309 0.18 -6.68 -3.21
C ILE A 309 1.18 -6.28 -4.30
N MET A 310 0.72 -6.19 -5.54
CA MET A 310 1.52 -5.71 -6.65
C MET A 310 1.84 -4.23 -6.48
N VAL A 311 3.06 -3.85 -6.79
CA VAL A 311 3.51 -2.45 -6.80
C VAL A 311 3.70 -2.02 -8.24
N VAL A 312 3.12 -0.87 -8.59
CA VAL A 312 3.36 -0.16 -9.84
C VAL A 312 4.04 1.15 -9.48
N GLU A 313 5.19 1.44 -10.10
CA GLU A 313 5.88 2.73 -9.93
C GLU A 313 5.75 3.57 -11.20
N GLU A 314 5.40 4.84 -11.05
CA GLU A 314 5.34 5.80 -12.14
C GLU A 314 6.62 6.64 -12.18
N HIS A 315 7.27 6.69 -13.33
CA HIS A 315 8.48 7.46 -13.59
C HIS A 315 8.35 8.31 -14.86
N SER A 316 8.94 9.50 -14.86
CA SER A 316 9.05 10.32 -16.09
C SER A 316 10.28 9.96 -16.93
N THR A 317 11.33 9.48 -16.29
CA THR A 317 12.60 9.08 -16.90
C THR A 317 13.22 7.92 -16.13
N LEU A 318 14.03 7.11 -16.79
CA LEU A 318 14.84 6.08 -16.16
C LEU A 318 16.33 6.45 -16.30
N ASP A 319 16.78 7.40 -15.49
CA ASP A 319 18.21 7.73 -15.40
C ASP A 319 18.99 6.64 -14.61
N ASP A 320 20.32 6.72 -14.64
CA ASP A 320 21.19 5.71 -14.00
C ASP A 320 20.90 5.51 -12.51
N GLY A 321 20.50 6.58 -11.79
CA GLY A 321 20.13 6.51 -10.38
C GLY A 321 18.84 5.74 -10.15
N VAL A 322 17.80 6.00 -10.99
CA VAL A 322 16.53 5.26 -10.95
C VAL A 322 16.76 3.79 -11.32
N ILE A 323 17.51 3.52 -12.40
CA ILE A 323 17.85 2.15 -12.83
C ILE A 323 18.60 1.42 -11.72
N SER A 324 19.59 2.04 -11.07
CA SER A 324 20.32 1.45 -9.93
C SER A 324 19.39 1.13 -8.77
N SER A 325 18.43 2.01 -8.47
CA SER A 325 17.42 1.82 -7.43
C SER A 325 16.47 0.66 -7.77
N LEU A 326 16.03 0.53 -9.02
CA LEU A 326 15.19 -0.57 -9.48
C LEU A 326 15.92 -1.91 -9.47
N HIS A 327 17.21 -1.93 -9.86
CA HIS A 327 18.05 -3.13 -9.74
C HIS A 327 18.17 -3.61 -8.31
N HIS A 328 18.34 -2.69 -7.35
CA HIS A 328 18.41 -3.04 -5.93
C HIS A 328 17.15 -3.75 -5.43
N ARG A 329 15.99 -3.38 -5.99
CA ARG A 329 14.68 -3.94 -5.66
C ARG A 329 14.19 -5.03 -6.61
N SER A 330 15.02 -5.50 -7.54
CA SER A 330 14.65 -6.52 -8.53
C SER A 330 14.33 -7.90 -7.96
N ASN A 331 14.65 -8.15 -6.68
CA ASN A 331 14.30 -9.34 -5.93
C ASN A 331 12.83 -9.35 -5.46
N HIS A 332 12.18 -8.18 -5.35
CA HIS A 332 10.82 -8.09 -4.87
C HIS A 332 9.82 -8.52 -5.94
N PRO A 333 9.11 -9.65 -5.76
CA PRO A 333 8.12 -10.10 -6.74
C PRO A 333 6.90 -9.17 -6.81
N SER A 334 6.65 -8.38 -5.76
CA SER A 334 5.58 -7.38 -5.75
C SER A 334 5.83 -6.24 -6.74
N LEU A 335 7.07 -5.83 -6.97
CA LEU A 335 7.40 -4.80 -7.96
C LEU A 335 7.26 -5.36 -9.37
N CYS A 336 6.04 -5.31 -9.90
CA CYS A 336 5.65 -5.99 -11.15
C CYS A 336 5.74 -5.10 -12.38
N LEU A 337 5.48 -3.80 -12.22
CA LEU A 337 5.26 -2.90 -13.35
C LEU A 337 5.88 -1.53 -13.08
N ILE A 338 6.59 -1.04 -14.09
CA ILE A 338 7.06 0.34 -14.17
C ILE A 338 6.26 1.03 -15.26
N ASP A 339 5.52 2.06 -14.92
CA ASP A 339 4.84 2.95 -15.87
C ASP A 339 5.75 4.13 -16.18
N LEU A 340 6.22 4.19 -17.43
CA LEU A 340 7.03 5.30 -17.92
C LEU A 340 6.11 6.33 -18.59
N ILE A 341 6.03 7.51 -18.01
CA ILE A 341 5.10 8.55 -18.41
C ILE A 341 5.84 9.59 -19.26
N GLY A 342 5.48 9.69 -20.54
CA GLY A 342 6.06 10.68 -21.45
C GLY A 342 5.83 10.33 -22.91
N LYS A 343 5.64 11.36 -23.72
CA LYS A 343 5.29 11.24 -25.16
C LYS A 343 6.46 10.80 -26.06
N ASP A 344 7.70 10.93 -25.59
CA ASP A 344 8.89 10.83 -26.44
C ASP A 344 9.66 9.51 -26.30
N THR A 345 9.17 8.55 -25.50
CA THR A 345 9.85 7.26 -25.30
C THR A 345 9.70 6.37 -26.54
N LYS A 346 10.80 6.06 -27.19
CA LYS A 346 10.82 5.24 -28.41
C LYS A 346 10.73 3.74 -28.06
N PRO A 347 10.09 2.90 -28.89
CA PRO A 347 10.04 1.45 -28.69
C PRO A 347 11.40 0.79 -28.46
N ALA A 348 12.44 1.22 -29.17
CA ALA A 348 13.80 0.71 -29.00
C ALA A 348 14.41 1.04 -27.62
N GLU A 349 14.02 2.14 -27.01
CA GLU A 349 14.44 2.49 -25.63
C GLU A 349 13.76 1.57 -24.61
N VAL A 350 12.47 1.27 -24.81
CA VAL A 350 11.72 0.33 -23.97
C VAL A 350 12.33 -1.07 -24.01
N GLU A 351 12.71 -1.53 -25.21
CA GLU A 351 13.36 -2.84 -25.38
C GLU A 351 14.71 -2.89 -24.69
N SER A 352 15.51 -1.84 -24.82
CA SER A 352 16.80 -1.71 -24.14
C SER A 352 16.64 -1.70 -22.62
N LEU A 353 15.67 -0.94 -22.09
CA LEU A 353 15.36 -0.86 -20.66
C LEU A 353 14.80 -2.18 -20.12
N SER A 354 13.96 -2.87 -20.88
CA SER A 354 13.42 -4.20 -20.51
C SER A 354 14.54 -5.25 -20.41
N ALA A 355 15.55 -5.15 -21.26
CA ALA A 355 16.74 -6.01 -21.17
C ALA A 355 17.58 -5.75 -19.91
N ILE A 356 17.59 -4.50 -19.42
CA ILE A 356 18.30 -4.11 -18.19
C ILE A 356 17.49 -4.49 -16.95
N LEU A 357 16.14 -4.49 -16.99
CA LEU A 357 15.23 -4.79 -15.90
C LEU A 357 14.41 -6.07 -16.17
N PRO A 358 15.05 -7.25 -16.31
CA PRO A 358 14.43 -8.45 -16.87
C PRO A 358 13.30 -9.04 -16.01
N ASN A 359 13.25 -8.71 -14.74
CA ASN A 359 12.22 -9.22 -13.82
C ASN A 359 11.00 -8.28 -13.66
N MET A 360 10.96 -7.17 -14.38
CA MET A 360 9.90 -6.16 -14.31
C MET A 360 9.29 -5.95 -15.68
N SER A 361 8.00 -5.62 -15.72
CA SER A 361 7.37 -5.15 -16.94
C SER A 361 7.48 -3.64 -17.07
N LEU A 362 7.70 -3.17 -18.28
CA LEU A 362 7.69 -1.76 -18.61
C LEU A 362 6.46 -1.46 -19.48
N ARG A 363 5.74 -0.38 -19.13
CA ARG A 363 4.65 0.14 -19.96
C ARG A 363 4.85 1.64 -20.17
N VAL A 364 4.74 2.08 -21.40
CA VAL A 364 4.80 3.49 -21.76
C VAL A 364 3.40 4.05 -21.82
N LEU A 365 3.18 5.17 -21.16
CA LEU A 365 1.94 5.92 -21.15
C LEU A 365 2.23 7.34 -21.66
N GLU A 366 1.42 7.82 -22.59
CA GLU A 366 1.56 9.20 -23.11
C GLU A 366 1.32 10.26 -22.05
N ASN A 367 0.37 9.99 -21.14
CA ASN A 367 -0.01 10.87 -20.05
C ASN A 367 -0.10 10.08 -18.74
N GLN A 368 0.06 10.76 -17.62
CA GLN A 368 -0.22 10.19 -16.31
C GLN A 368 -1.67 9.73 -16.25
N PRO A 369 -1.95 8.51 -15.76
CA PRO A 369 -3.30 8.03 -15.59
C PRO A 369 -4.10 8.92 -14.64
N GLU A 370 -5.33 9.21 -15.02
CA GLU A 370 -6.28 9.84 -14.10
C GLU A 370 -6.84 8.79 -13.14
N TYR A 371 -6.65 9.00 -11.86
CA TYR A 371 -7.23 8.17 -10.80
C TYR A 371 -8.44 8.87 -10.22
N PHE A 372 -9.58 8.18 -10.29
CA PHE A 372 -10.81 8.75 -9.77
C PHE A 372 -10.75 8.89 -8.24
N GLY A 373 -11.18 10.04 -7.74
CA GLY A 373 -11.32 10.30 -6.32
C GLY A 373 -12.38 11.37 -6.09
N LEU A 374 -13.22 11.17 -5.09
CA LEU A 374 -14.21 12.14 -4.66
C LEU A 374 -13.90 12.59 -3.24
N PRO A 375 -13.67 13.89 -2.99
CA PRO A 375 -13.35 14.40 -1.66
C PRO A 375 -14.45 14.10 -0.64
N SER A 376 -14.03 13.80 0.59
CA SER A 376 -14.89 13.63 1.76
C SER A 376 -14.19 14.18 3.00
N LEU A 377 -14.96 14.57 4.01
CA LEU A 377 -14.41 14.94 5.30
C LEU A 377 -13.63 13.76 5.94
N PRO A 378 -12.59 14.02 6.72
CA PRO A 378 -12.01 13.03 7.61
C PRO A 378 -13.03 12.60 8.68
N SER A 379 -12.70 11.55 9.44
CA SER A 379 -13.59 11.09 10.51
C SER A 379 -13.88 12.21 11.54
N MET A 380 -15.08 12.24 12.11
CA MET A 380 -15.40 13.24 13.13
C MET A 380 -14.46 13.22 14.32
N LYS A 381 -13.93 12.03 14.69
CA LYS A 381 -12.90 11.92 15.72
C LYS A 381 -11.62 12.68 15.37
N THR A 382 -11.20 12.60 14.12
CA THR A 382 -10.03 13.35 13.61
C THR A 382 -10.32 14.85 13.64
N ILE A 383 -11.49 15.27 13.17
CA ILE A 383 -11.91 16.68 13.24
C ILE A 383 -11.93 17.17 14.69
N ARG A 384 -12.58 16.45 15.60
CA ARG A 384 -12.67 16.82 17.03
C ARG A 384 -11.30 16.93 17.71
N SER A 385 -10.30 16.19 17.26
CA SER A 385 -8.95 16.22 17.85
C SER A 385 -8.11 17.41 17.43
N VAL A 386 -8.51 18.15 16.39
CA VAL A 386 -7.70 19.24 15.79
C VAL A 386 -8.49 20.54 15.69
N VAL A 387 -9.80 20.48 15.38
CA VAL A 387 -10.64 21.67 15.14
C VAL A 387 -11.32 22.11 16.43
N PRO A 388 -11.18 23.36 16.86
CA PRO A 388 -11.90 23.94 18.00
C PRO A 388 -13.42 23.76 17.87
N GLU A 389 -14.11 23.64 19.01
CA GLU A 389 -15.54 23.31 19.02
C GLU A 389 -16.40 24.36 18.31
N ASP A 390 -16.10 25.61 18.49
CA ASP A 390 -16.77 26.77 17.87
C ASP A 390 -16.53 26.88 16.35
N GLU A 391 -15.48 26.20 15.83
CA GLU A 391 -15.17 26.14 14.41
C GLU A 391 -15.60 24.81 13.74
N ARG A 392 -16.35 23.96 14.42
CA ARG A 392 -16.83 22.68 13.84
C ARG A 392 -18.08 22.88 12.98
N SER A 393 -17.97 23.73 11.97
CA SER A 393 -18.98 23.93 10.91
C SER A 393 -18.33 23.83 9.53
N LEU A 394 -19.11 23.44 8.52
CA LEU A 394 -18.57 23.15 7.16
C LEU A 394 -17.88 24.37 6.53
N PHE A 395 -18.35 25.57 6.84
CA PHE A 395 -17.83 26.82 6.28
C PHE A 395 -17.03 27.64 7.29
N SER A 396 -16.51 27.01 8.34
CA SER A 396 -15.57 27.66 9.25
C SER A 396 -14.19 27.75 8.60
N HIS A 397 -13.39 28.71 9.07
CA HIS A 397 -12.04 28.92 8.56
C HIS A 397 -11.17 27.64 8.72
N SER A 398 -11.24 26.97 9.87
CA SER A 398 -10.48 25.75 10.14
C SER A 398 -10.88 24.59 9.24
N VAL A 399 -12.16 24.45 8.89
CA VAL A 399 -12.63 23.38 8.01
C VAL A 399 -12.33 23.69 6.54
N GLU A 400 -12.52 24.95 6.11
CA GLU A 400 -12.18 25.37 4.75
C GLU A 400 -10.66 25.27 4.46
N ALA A 401 -9.82 25.56 5.45
CA ALA A 401 -8.36 25.43 5.33
C ALA A 401 -7.87 23.98 5.09
N MET A 402 -8.69 22.97 5.40
CA MET A 402 -8.38 21.56 5.10
C MET A 402 -8.67 21.19 3.63
N ALA A 403 -9.35 22.04 2.88
CA ALA A 403 -9.87 21.69 1.56
C ALA A 403 -8.90 22.09 0.44
N GLU A 404 -8.66 21.19 -0.49
CA GLU A 404 -8.11 21.54 -1.80
C GLU A 404 -9.13 22.34 -2.60
N GLU A 405 -8.67 23.10 -3.59
CA GLU A 405 -9.54 23.94 -4.44
C GLU A 405 -10.68 23.13 -5.06
N GLY A 406 -11.91 23.58 -4.88
CA GLY A 406 -13.11 22.90 -5.39
C GLY A 406 -13.57 21.69 -4.60
N ALA A 407 -12.83 21.19 -3.62
CA ALA A 407 -13.17 19.98 -2.87
C ALA A 407 -14.52 20.09 -2.14
N ILE A 408 -14.77 21.19 -1.45
CA ILE A 408 -16.05 21.42 -0.74
C ILE A 408 -17.22 21.44 -1.71
N ARG A 409 -17.08 22.11 -2.86
CA ARG A 409 -18.13 22.15 -3.89
C ARG A 409 -18.48 20.74 -4.40
N ASN A 410 -17.46 19.97 -4.77
CA ASN A 410 -17.65 18.61 -5.29
C ASN A 410 -18.31 17.70 -4.25
N MET A 411 -17.90 17.85 -3.00
CA MET A 411 -18.46 17.11 -1.86
C MET A 411 -19.95 17.49 -1.64
N LEU A 412 -20.29 18.78 -1.63
CA LEU A 412 -21.68 19.26 -1.50
C LEU A 412 -22.58 18.71 -2.60
N MET A 413 -22.12 18.77 -3.85
CA MET A 413 -22.88 18.25 -4.99
C MET A 413 -23.13 16.74 -4.85
N SER A 414 -22.11 15.97 -4.51
CA SER A 414 -22.24 14.51 -4.36
C SER A 414 -23.18 14.10 -3.24
N VAL A 415 -23.19 14.84 -2.12
CA VAL A 415 -24.12 14.64 -1.02
C VAL A 415 -25.55 14.97 -1.47
N ALA A 416 -25.73 16.12 -2.12
CA ALA A 416 -27.06 16.57 -2.59
C ALA A 416 -27.69 15.63 -3.63
N ASP A 417 -26.89 14.95 -4.44
CA ASP A 417 -27.37 13.98 -5.42
C ASP A 417 -28.04 12.77 -4.76
N ARG A 418 -27.50 12.28 -3.65
CA ARG A 418 -27.93 11.02 -3.02
C ARG A 418 -28.70 11.18 -1.71
N TYR A 419 -28.26 12.09 -0.83
CA TYR A 419 -28.72 12.19 0.56
C TYR A 419 -29.53 13.46 0.81
N PRO A 420 -30.38 13.48 1.87
CA PRO A 420 -30.95 14.73 2.38
C PRO A 420 -29.82 15.67 2.81
N TYR A 421 -30.05 16.98 2.82
CA TYR A 421 -29.07 17.92 3.33
C TYR A 421 -28.83 17.66 4.84
N PRO A 422 -27.58 17.34 5.25
CA PRO A 422 -27.29 16.98 6.63
C PRO A 422 -27.45 18.17 7.58
N ALA A 423 -27.94 17.92 8.78
CA ALA A 423 -28.25 18.96 9.77
C ALA A 423 -27.00 19.59 10.43
N ASP A 424 -25.94 18.83 10.55
CA ASP A 424 -24.69 19.24 11.22
C ASP A 424 -23.45 18.67 10.51
N LEU A 425 -22.24 19.11 10.95
CA LEU A 425 -20.97 18.67 10.38
C LEU A 425 -20.76 17.14 10.52
N SER A 426 -21.25 16.53 11.60
CA SER A 426 -21.10 15.10 11.83
C SER A 426 -21.94 14.27 10.85
N ALA A 427 -23.19 14.68 10.61
CA ALA A 427 -24.05 14.10 9.60
C ALA A 427 -23.48 14.33 8.19
N PHE A 428 -22.88 15.52 7.97
CA PHE A 428 -22.24 15.83 6.69
C PHE A 428 -20.98 14.99 6.43
N ALA A 429 -20.15 14.76 7.47
CA ALA A 429 -18.97 13.88 7.37
C ALA A 429 -19.37 12.46 6.98
N TYR A 430 -20.38 11.90 7.62
CA TYR A 430 -20.93 10.58 7.29
C TYR A 430 -21.47 10.53 5.84
N ALA A 431 -22.33 11.47 5.45
CA ALA A 431 -22.95 11.49 4.12
C ALA A 431 -21.92 11.69 3.00
N SER A 432 -20.94 12.59 3.18
CA SER A 432 -19.90 12.86 2.18
C SER A 432 -18.98 11.65 1.98
N ALA A 433 -18.62 10.98 3.07
CA ALA A 433 -17.78 9.81 3.01
C ALA A 433 -18.48 8.61 2.35
N LEU A 434 -19.78 8.43 2.60
CA LEU A 434 -20.59 7.43 1.87
C LEU A 434 -20.77 7.78 0.38
N ALA A 435 -21.04 9.05 0.05
CA ALA A 435 -21.16 9.47 -1.36
C ALA A 435 -19.86 9.19 -2.14
N SER A 436 -18.72 9.45 -1.50
CA SER A 436 -17.39 9.11 -2.04
C SER A 436 -17.23 7.59 -2.24
N ALA A 437 -17.58 6.78 -1.24
CA ALA A 437 -17.47 5.33 -1.30
C ALA A 437 -18.34 4.72 -2.40
N HIS A 438 -19.59 5.17 -2.52
CA HIS A 438 -20.50 4.73 -3.58
C HIS A 438 -19.97 5.06 -4.97
N LYS A 439 -19.44 6.27 -5.15
CA LYS A 439 -18.92 6.69 -6.47
C LYS A 439 -17.65 5.92 -6.87
N VAL A 440 -16.75 5.69 -5.93
CA VAL A 440 -15.59 4.80 -6.12
C VAL A 440 -16.05 3.37 -6.44
N GLY A 441 -17.07 2.87 -5.73
CA GLY A 441 -17.66 1.57 -6.00
C GLY A 441 -18.22 1.42 -7.43
N GLU A 442 -18.84 2.46 -7.99
CA GLU A 442 -19.29 2.47 -9.40
C GLU A 442 -18.12 2.36 -10.38
N VAL A 443 -17.01 3.08 -10.13
CA VAL A 443 -15.79 3.00 -10.96
C VAL A 443 -15.20 1.60 -10.92
N ILE A 444 -15.08 1.01 -9.72
CA ILE A 444 -14.57 -0.36 -9.55
C ILE A 444 -15.48 -1.37 -10.25
N LYS A 445 -16.82 -1.25 -10.09
CA LYS A 445 -17.82 -2.09 -10.78
C LYS A 445 -17.58 -2.06 -12.30
N ASN A 446 -17.49 -0.87 -12.90
CA ASN A 446 -17.28 -0.72 -14.33
C ASN A 446 -15.97 -1.39 -14.78
N SER A 447 -14.88 -1.19 -14.05
CA SER A 447 -13.59 -1.83 -14.32
C SER A 447 -13.67 -3.35 -14.24
N ARG A 448 -14.38 -3.90 -13.27
CA ARG A 448 -14.55 -5.35 -13.09
C ARG A 448 -15.43 -5.98 -14.17
N LEU A 449 -16.48 -5.29 -14.60
CA LEU A 449 -17.38 -5.78 -15.63
C LEU A 449 -16.83 -5.64 -17.06
N SER A 450 -15.78 -4.83 -17.24
CA SER A 450 -15.10 -4.61 -18.54
C SER A 450 -13.87 -5.51 -18.72
N LEU A 451 -13.87 -6.73 -18.19
CA LEU A 451 -12.75 -7.69 -18.26
C LEU A 451 -12.19 -7.78 -19.69
N GLY A 452 -10.88 -7.51 -19.84
CA GLY A 452 -10.16 -7.55 -21.12
C GLY A 452 -9.93 -6.18 -21.78
N GLN A 453 -10.58 -5.12 -21.35
CA GLN A 453 -10.24 -3.76 -21.75
C GLN A 453 -9.48 -3.11 -20.59
N SER A 454 -8.22 -2.75 -20.76
CA SER A 454 -7.28 -2.03 -19.87
C SER A 454 -7.79 -1.50 -18.49
N GLY A 455 -8.70 -2.24 -17.86
CA GLY A 455 -9.44 -1.81 -16.68
C GLY A 455 -8.55 -1.72 -15.45
N ARG A 456 -8.42 -0.54 -14.88
CA ARG A 456 -7.83 -0.31 -13.56
C ARG A 456 -8.95 -0.01 -12.58
N GLY A 457 -9.20 -0.90 -11.62
CA GLY A 457 -10.05 -0.64 -10.46
C GLY A 457 -9.25 0.09 -9.38
N VAL A 458 -8.54 1.16 -9.75
CA VAL A 458 -7.66 1.92 -8.86
C VAL A 458 -8.25 3.30 -8.64
N PHE A 459 -8.28 3.74 -7.38
CA PHE A 459 -8.78 5.05 -7.00
C PHE A 459 -7.70 5.93 -6.35
N TYR A 460 -7.92 7.20 -6.29
CA TYR A 460 -7.13 8.18 -5.58
C TYR A 460 -7.80 8.51 -4.25
N ARG A 461 -7.18 8.26 -3.10
CA ARG A 461 -5.91 7.63 -2.73
C ARG A 461 -6.10 6.73 -1.49
N LEU A 462 -5.08 5.91 -1.11
CA LEU A 462 -5.17 5.05 0.08
C LEU A 462 -5.18 5.88 1.37
N ASN A 463 -4.22 6.77 1.55
CA ASN A 463 -3.95 7.44 2.83
C ASN A 463 -3.72 8.94 2.69
N ASP A 464 -4.08 9.68 3.72
CA ASP A 464 -3.67 11.08 3.89
C ASP A 464 -2.37 11.16 4.70
N LYS A 465 -1.53 12.12 4.34
CA LYS A 465 -0.36 12.51 5.13
C LYS A 465 -0.76 13.53 6.21
N ASP A 466 -1.51 14.52 5.81
CA ASP A 466 -1.93 15.66 6.64
C ASP A 466 -3.45 15.71 6.75
N LEU A 467 -3.97 16.48 7.71
CA LEU A 467 -5.40 16.71 7.87
C LEU A 467 -5.97 17.40 6.64
N SER A 468 -6.83 16.70 5.90
CA SER A 468 -7.37 17.21 4.64
C SER A 468 -8.78 16.70 4.34
N ILE A 469 -9.54 17.53 3.62
CA ILE A 469 -10.75 17.11 2.90
C ILE A 469 -10.30 16.50 1.59
N SER A 470 -10.28 15.18 1.53
CA SER A 470 -9.60 14.44 0.47
C SER A 470 -10.38 13.21 0.02
N ALA A 471 -9.95 12.63 -1.09
CA ALA A 471 -10.48 11.36 -1.62
C ALA A 471 -9.81 10.12 -1.00
N SER A 472 -9.11 10.24 0.12
CA SER A 472 -8.42 9.11 0.77
C SER A 472 -9.38 8.09 1.38
N ALA A 473 -8.95 6.84 1.43
CA ALA A 473 -9.65 5.76 2.13
C ALA A 473 -9.32 5.71 3.64
N ILE A 474 -8.17 6.25 4.02
CA ILE A 474 -7.66 6.30 5.39
C ILE A 474 -7.22 7.74 5.69
N ASP A 475 -7.71 8.31 6.80
CA ASP A 475 -7.33 9.66 7.20
C ASP A 475 -5.92 9.73 7.80
N CYS A 476 -5.42 10.95 8.06
CA CYS A 476 -4.06 11.18 8.57
C CYS A 476 -3.79 10.59 9.97
N ARG A 477 -4.83 10.17 10.70
CA ARG A 477 -4.73 9.46 11.99
C ARG A 477 -4.83 7.95 11.85
N GLY A 478 -4.89 7.44 10.61
CA GLY A 478 -4.99 6.00 10.32
C GLY A 478 -6.41 5.44 10.46
N ARG A 479 -7.44 6.29 10.54
CA ARG A 479 -8.84 5.87 10.65
C ARG A 479 -9.43 5.58 9.28
N TRP A 480 -10.09 4.45 9.18
CA TRP A 480 -10.73 4.01 7.94
C TRP A 480 -12.00 4.81 7.66
N LYS A 481 -12.09 5.37 6.45
CA LYS A 481 -13.31 5.95 5.91
C LYS A 481 -14.17 4.88 5.23
N PRO A 482 -15.46 5.15 4.91
CA PRO A 482 -16.33 4.21 4.19
C PRO A 482 -15.70 3.58 2.95
N ILE A 483 -14.91 4.30 2.16
CA ILE A 483 -14.21 3.77 0.99
C ILE A 483 -13.41 2.51 1.32
N GLN A 484 -12.71 2.49 2.46
CA GLN A 484 -11.89 1.35 2.86
C GLN A 484 -12.74 0.10 3.14
N TYR A 485 -13.89 0.26 3.80
CA TYR A 485 -14.82 -0.83 4.07
C TYR A 485 -15.56 -1.30 2.82
N TYR A 486 -15.92 -0.37 1.94
CA TYR A 486 -16.50 -0.72 0.64
C TYR A 486 -15.50 -1.47 -0.24
N SER A 487 -14.21 -1.14 -0.17
CA SER A 487 -13.15 -1.87 -0.87
C SER A 487 -13.08 -3.34 -0.45
N VAL A 488 -13.33 -3.68 0.84
CA VAL A 488 -13.41 -5.09 1.30
C VAL A 488 -14.39 -5.88 0.44
N ARG A 489 -15.55 -5.29 0.12
CA ARG A 489 -16.63 -5.90 -0.69
C ARG A 489 -16.31 -5.85 -2.18
N HIS A 490 -15.97 -4.67 -2.70
CA HIS A 490 -15.74 -4.46 -4.13
C HIS A 490 -14.47 -5.14 -4.67
N PHE A 491 -13.46 -5.39 -3.83
CA PHE A 491 -12.26 -6.12 -4.18
C PHE A 491 -12.30 -7.60 -3.78
N ALA A 492 -13.43 -8.09 -3.30
CA ALA A 492 -13.62 -9.52 -3.03
C ALA A 492 -13.38 -10.35 -4.32
N PRO A 493 -12.90 -11.59 -4.18
CA PRO A 493 -12.61 -12.44 -5.34
C PRO A 493 -13.80 -12.65 -6.28
N VAL A 494 -15.01 -12.67 -5.74
CA VAL A 494 -16.27 -12.71 -6.51
C VAL A 494 -17.16 -11.59 -6.01
N THR A 495 -17.69 -10.78 -6.94
CA THR A 495 -18.63 -9.70 -6.65
C THR A 495 -19.88 -9.85 -7.49
N LEU A 496 -21.01 -9.45 -6.92
CA LEU A 496 -22.31 -9.46 -7.58
C LEU A 496 -22.84 -8.03 -7.72
N TYR A 497 -23.37 -7.71 -8.86
CA TYR A 497 -23.93 -6.40 -9.20
C TYR A 497 -25.33 -6.55 -9.78
N ALA A 498 -26.20 -5.60 -9.48
CA ALA A 498 -27.50 -5.46 -10.09
C ALA A 498 -27.66 -4.07 -10.71
N ASP A 499 -28.24 -3.98 -11.87
CA ASP A 499 -28.62 -2.74 -12.54
C ASP A 499 -30.07 -2.83 -12.94
N MET A 500 -30.82 -1.74 -12.81
CA MET A 500 -32.22 -1.68 -13.25
C MET A 500 -32.42 -0.63 -14.35
N VAL A 501 -32.99 -1.06 -15.46
CA VAL A 501 -33.36 -0.18 -16.57
C VAL A 501 -34.81 -0.53 -16.97
N ASP A 502 -35.68 0.46 -17.00
CA ASP A 502 -37.11 0.30 -17.42
C ASP A 502 -37.83 -0.84 -16.70
N GLY A 503 -37.57 -0.99 -15.38
CA GLY A 503 -38.21 -2.03 -14.55
C GLY A 503 -37.57 -3.43 -14.68
N VAL A 504 -36.55 -3.58 -15.53
CA VAL A 504 -35.82 -4.83 -15.73
C VAL A 504 -34.53 -4.80 -14.92
N VAL A 505 -34.37 -5.71 -13.98
CA VAL A 505 -33.14 -5.92 -13.21
C VAL A 505 -32.27 -6.95 -13.92
N THR A 506 -31.00 -6.59 -14.11
CA THR A 506 -29.96 -7.47 -14.66
C THR A 506 -28.90 -7.74 -13.59
N PHE A 507 -28.72 -9.01 -13.24
CA PHE A 507 -27.68 -9.46 -12.31
C PHE A 507 -26.42 -9.87 -13.08
N ARG A 508 -25.29 -9.32 -12.69
CA ARG A 508 -23.98 -9.65 -13.27
C ARG A 508 -22.99 -9.97 -12.16
N ALA A 509 -22.20 -11.02 -12.36
CA ALA A 509 -21.07 -11.32 -11.46
C ALA A 509 -19.74 -10.91 -12.09
N SER A 510 -18.71 -10.74 -11.26
CA SER A 510 -17.33 -10.68 -11.71
C SER A 510 -16.48 -11.57 -10.81
N SER A 511 -15.87 -12.61 -11.40
CA SER A 511 -14.98 -13.54 -10.72
C SER A 511 -13.51 -13.27 -11.07
N GLN A 512 -12.67 -13.15 -10.04
CA GLN A 512 -11.22 -13.15 -10.12
C GLN A 512 -10.64 -14.47 -9.60
N ARG A 513 -11.48 -15.48 -9.35
CA ARG A 513 -11.02 -16.83 -9.00
C ARG A 513 -10.45 -17.54 -10.24
N ARG A 514 -9.45 -18.39 -10.02
CA ARG A 514 -8.89 -19.28 -11.06
C ARG A 514 -9.67 -20.58 -11.23
N LEU A 515 -10.74 -20.76 -10.48
CA LEU A 515 -11.65 -21.91 -10.53
C LEU A 515 -13.08 -21.39 -10.71
N ASP A 516 -13.89 -22.17 -11.42
CA ASP A 516 -15.29 -21.93 -11.59
C ASP A 516 -16.02 -21.97 -10.24
N LEU A 517 -17.10 -21.22 -10.12
CA LEU A 517 -18.01 -21.22 -8.99
C LEU A 517 -19.37 -21.75 -9.46
N ILE A 518 -19.86 -22.80 -8.80
CA ILE A 518 -21.21 -23.34 -8.98
C ILE A 518 -21.99 -23.04 -7.71
N GLY A 519 -23.16 -22.39 -7.86
CA GLY A 519 -23.95 -21.96 -6.71
C GLY A 519 -25.33 -21.46 -7.09
N SER A 520 -25.93 -20.67 -6.22
CA SER A 520 -27.23 -20.04 -6.48
C SER A 520 -27.16 -18.52 -6.38
N LEU A 521 -27.84 -17.83 -7.27
CA LEU A 521 -28.24 -16.43 -7.14
C LEU A 521 -29.59 -16.42 -6.41
N GLU A 522 -29.61 -15.86 -5.22
CA GLU A 522 -30.80 -15.65 -4.43
C GLU A 522 -31.11 -14.16 -4.38
N TYR A 523 -32.37 -13.77 -4.63
CA TYR A 523 -32.73 -12.37 -4.50
C TYR A 523 -34.18 -12.24 -4.00
N ARG A 524 -34.44 -11.12 -3.31
CA ARG A 524 -35.78 -10.80 -2.83
C ARG A 524 -36.06 -9.31 -2.89
N ILE A 525 -37.32 -8.98 -3.09
CA ILE A 525 -37.85 -7.63 -2.96
C ILE A 525 -38.57 -7.56 -1.61
N ALA A 526 -38.20 -6.57 -0.79
CA ALA A 526 -38.82 -6.37 0.51
C ALA A 526 -39.11 -4.90 0.76
N ASP A 527 -40.03 -4.62 1.69
CA ASP A 527 -40.33 -3.26 2.14
C ASP A 527 -39.37 -2.79 3.25
N ALA A 528 -39.48 -1.52 3.62
CA ALA A 528 -38.65 -0.95 4.69
C ALA A 528 -38.87 -1.59 6.08
N SER A 529 -39.88 -2.46 6.25
CA SER A 529 -40.12 -3.29 7.46
C SER A 529 -39.57 -4.71 7.31
N ASN A 530 -38.75 -4.97 6.28
CA ASN A 530 -38.23 -6.30 5.95
C ASN A 530 -39.30 -7.34 5.55
N HIS A 531 -40.57 -6.93 5.25
CA HIS A 531 -41.56 -7.85 4.72
C HIS A 531 -41.26 -8.17 3.26
N THR A 532 -40.96 -9.43 2.99
CA THR A 532 -40.70 -9.93 1.63
C THR A 532 -41.98 -9.98 0.81
N ILE A 533 -41.95 -9.34 -0.37
CA ILE A 533 -43.05 -9.40 -1.35
C ILE A 533 -42.76 -10.36 -2.50
N TYR A 534 -41.48 -10.59 -2.79
CA TYR A 534 -41.06 -11.53 -3.84
C TYR A 534 -39.68 -12.12 -3.48
N THR A 535 -39.46 -13.38 -3.80
CA THR A 535 -38.17 -14.06 -3.66
C THR A 535 -38.01 -15.10 -4.76
N GLU A 536 -36.80 -15.24 -5.24
CA GLU A 536 -36.44 -16.24 -6.24
C GLU A 536 -34.98 -16.74 -5.99
N SER A 537 -34.75 -17.97 -6.40
CA SER A 537 -33.43 -18.60 -6.38
C SER A 537 -33.16 -19.26 -7.73
N VAL A 538 -32.03 -18.98 -8.34
CA VAL A 538 -31.62 -19.48 -9.66
C VAL A 538 -30.23 -20.10 -9.53
N GLU A 539 -30.08 -21.34 -10.02
CA GLU A 539 -28.76 -21.98 -10.12
C GLU A 539 -27.90 -21.24 -11.12
N VAL A 540 -26.65 -20.96 -10.74
CA VAL A 540 -25.71 -20.19 -11.55
C VAL A 540 -24.33 -20.85 -11.57
N GLU A 541 -23.67 -20.70 -12.72
CA GLU A 541 -22.28 -21.04 -12.92
C GLU A 541 -21.49 -19.79 -13.31
N ILE A 542 -20.40 -19.52 -12.62
CA ILE A 542 -19.53 -18.37 -12.88
C ILE A 542 -18.16 -18.91 -13.22
N GLY A 543 -17.80 -18.82 -14.50
CA GLY A 543 -16.49 -19.29 -14.98
C GLY A 543 -15.31 -18.56 -14.33
N ALA A 544 -14.17 -19.22 -14.25
CA ALA A 544 -12.92 -18.66 -13.77
C ALA A 544 -12.54 -17.40 -14.56
N MET A 545 -12.19 -16.32 -13.86
CA MET A 545 -11.74 -15.05 -14.46
C MET A 545 -12.73 -14.47 -15.48
N THR A 546 -14.06 -14.59 -15.21
CA THR A 546 -15.13 -14.09 -16.11
C THR A 546 -16.05 -13.08 -15.43
N SER A 547 -16.86 -12.38 -16.25
CA SER A 547 -17.89 -11.46 -15.79
C SER A 547 -19.22 -11.69 -16.54
N PRO A 548 -19.93 -12.80 -16.25
CA PRO A 548 -21.16 -13.13 -16.93
C PRO A 548 -22.37 -12.31 -16.43
N THR A 549 -23.36 -12.15 -17.31
CA THR A 549 -24.75 -11.90 -16.89
C THR A 549 -25.33 -13.21 -16.38
N LEU A 550 -25.83 -13.21 -15.14
CA LEU A 550 -26.36 -14.41 -14.48
C LEU A 550 -27.84 -14.59 -14.71
N HIS A 551 -28.62 -13.51 -14.58
CA HIS A 551 -30.07 -13.55 -14.64
C HIS A 551 -30.62 -12.17 -14.97
N THR A 552 -31.84 -12.15 -15.53
CA THR A 552 -32.59 -10.93 -15.83
C THR A 552 -34.07 -11.14 -15.47
N VAL A 553 -34.65 -10.21 -14.71
CA VAL A 553 -36.02 -10.28 -14.26
C VAL A 553 -36.74 -8.94 -14.43
N ASN A 554 -37.97 -8.96 -14.91
CA ASN A 554 -38.80 -7.75 -14.95
C ASN A 554 -39.64 -7.65 -13.65
N ILE A 555 -39.33 -6.63 -12.87
CA ILE A 555 -40.02 -6.33 -11.61
C ILE A 555 -40.82 -5.02 -11.68
N GLY A 556 -40.84 -4.35 -12.83
CA GLY A 556 -41.41 -3.02 -12.99
C GLY A 556 -42.84 -2.91 -12.47
N ASP A 557 -43.73 -3.87 -12.83
CA ASP A 557 -45.11 -3.86 -12.36
C ASP A 557 -45.26 -4.13 -10.85
N MET A 558 -44.31 -4.86 -10.24
CA MET A 558 -44.36 -5.17 -8.80
C MET A 558 -44.05 -3.95 -7.92
N ILE A 559 -43.20 -3.04 -8.40
CA ILE A 559 -42.74 -1.87 -7.64
C ILE A 559 -43.37 -0.56 -8.09
N LYS A 560 -44.13 -0.55 -9.21
CA LYS A 560 -44.66 0.64 -9.85
C LYS A 560 -45.45 1.53 -8.89
N GLY A 561 -44.99 2.79 -8.77
CA GLY A 561 -45.56 3.79 -7.85
C GLY A 561 -45.20 3.59 -6.38
N ARG A 562 -44.37 2.58 -6.06
CA ARG A 562 -43.93 2.25 -4.71
C ARG A 562 -42.40 2.08 -4.63
N GLU A 563 -41.66 2.62 -5.59
CA GLU A 563 -40.19 2.52 -5.72
C GLU A 563 -39.49 3.10 -4.48
N ARG A 564 -40.15 4.00 -3.74
CA ARG A 564 -39.63 4.61 -2.51
C ARG A 564 -39.81 3.74 -1.27
N GLU A 565 -40.57 2.65 -1.35
CA GLU A 565 -40.91 1.78 -0.23
C GLU A 565 -40.15 0.46 -0.24
N PHE A 566 -39.72 0.01 -1.44
CA PHE A 566 -39.07 -1.27 -1.64
C PHE A 566 -37.59 -1.18 -1.92
N TYR A 567 -36.87 -2.22 -1.51
CA TYR A 567 -35.48 -2.46 -1.86
C TYR A 567 -35.29 -3.88 -2.38
N LEU A 568 -34.25 -4.10 -3.16
CA LEU A 568 -33.79 -5.40 -3.63
C LEU A 568 -32.59 -5.84 -2.79
N GLU A 569 -32.66 -7.04 -2.19
CA GLU A 569 -31.50 -7.76 -1.65
C GLU A 569 -31.16 -8.88 -2.60
N TYR A 570 -29.86 -9.08 -2.85
CA TYR A 570 -29.38 -10.13 -3.74
C TYR A 570 -28.03 -10.67 -3.28
N LEU A 571 -27.82 -11.97 -3.45
CA LEU A 571 -26.61 -12.66 -3.00
C LEU A 571 -26.26 -13.85 -3.88
N ILE A 572 -24.98 -14.23 -3.87
CA ILE A 572 -24.49 -15.49 -4.40
C ILE A 572 -24.17 -16.41 -3.23
N ARG A 573 -24.67 -17.63 -3.29
CA ARG A 573 -24.38 -18.68 -2.33
C ARG A 573 -23.66 -19.85 -3.00
N GLU A 574 -22.54 -20.30 -2.39
CA GLU A 574 -21.78 -21.49 -2.77
C GLU A 574 -21.91 -22.49 -1.62
N GLY A 575 -22.74 -23.54 -1.80
CA GLY A 575 -23.10 -24.42 -0.70
C GLY A 575 -23.80 -23.67 0.45
N SER A 576 -23.21 -23.70 1.65
CA SER A 576 -23.71 -22.95 2.83
C SER A 576 -23.15 -21.54 2.97
N TYR A 577 -22.17 -21.14 2.13
CA TYR A 577 -21.46 -19.87 2.25
C TYR A 577 -22.07 -18.79 1.37
N VAL A 578 -22.29 -17.60 1.93
CA VAL A 578 -22.62 -16.39 1.17
C VAL A 578 -21.32 -15.81 0.66
N VAL A 579 -21.14 -15.81 -0.66
CA VAL A 579 -19.92 -15.35 -1.34
C VAL A 579 -19.94 -13.85 -1.56
N SER A 580 -21.11 -13.32 -1.92
CA SER A 580 -21.34 -11.88 -2.13
C SER A 580 -22.80 -11.57 -1.76
N ARG A 581 -23.04 -10.45 -1.09
CA ARG A 581 -24.37 -9.95 -0.73
C ARG A 581 -24.40 -8.45 -0.87
N GLU A 582 -25.43 -7.91 -1.50
CA GLU A 582 -25.62 -6.49 -1.72
C GLU A 582 -27.10 -6.11 -1.62
N THR A 583 -27.37 -4.82 -1.51
CA THR A 583 -28.71 -4.27 -1.62
C THR A 583 -28.78 -3.16 -2.67
N MET A 584 -29.94 -2.97 -3.28
CA MET A 584 -30.21 -1.88 -4.22
C MET A 584 -31.52 -1.20 -3.86
N LEU A 585 -31.50 0.13 -3.79
CA LEU A 585 -32.71 0.96 -3.73
C LEU A 585 -33.15 1.29 -5.16
N PHE A 586 -34.45 1.44 -5.37
CA PHE A 586 -35.00 1.83 -6.68
C PHE A 586 -35.08 3.36 -6.86
N VAL A 587 -34.70 4.11 -5.82
CA VAL A 587 -34.60 5.58 -5.81
C VAL A 587 -33.35 5.98 -5.04
N PRO A 588 -32.81 7.20 -5.24
CA PRO A 588 -31.76 7.72 -4.36
C PRO A 588 -32.17 7.71 -2.89
N GLU A 589 -31.22 7.55 -2.00
CA GLU A 589 -31.41 7.41 -0.54
C GLU A 589 -32.26 8.55 0.05
N LYS A 590 -32.14 9.78 -0.46
CA LYS A 590 -32.96 10.96 -0.03
C LYS A 590 -34.46 10.77 -0.28
N HIS A 591 -34.83 9.92 -1.20
CA HIS A 591 -36.24 9.68 -1.56
C HIS A 591 -36.81 8.41 -0.97
N PHE A 592 -35.98 7.47 -0.48
CA PHE A 592 -36.44 6.24 0.12
C PHE A 592 -37.11 6.48 1.49
N MET A 593 -38.17 5.73 1.78
CA MET A 593 -38.99 5.86 2.99
C MET A 593 -38.40 5.00 4.13
N PHE A 594 -37.19 5.36 4.61
CA PHE A 594 -36.59 4.67 5.75
C PHE A 594 -37.49 4.76 7.00
N LYS A 595 -37.48 3.69 7.77
CA LYS A 595 -38.08 3.64 9.11
C LYS A 595 -36.99 3.79 10.17
N LYS A 596 -37.33 4.36 11.31
CA LYS A 596 -36.40 4.46 12.44
C LYS A 596 -36.17 3.05 13.02
N PRO A 597 -34.91 2.54 13.05
CA PRO A 597 -34.62 1.20 13.54
C PRO A 597 -34.63 1.12 15.07
N SER A 598 -35.04 -0.05 15.59
CA SER A 598 -34.80 -0.46 16.96
C SER A 598 -33.65 -1.48 16.95
N LEU A 599 -32.45 -1.04 17.33
CA LEU A 599 -31.24 -1.85 17.26
C LEU A 599 -31.01 -2.60 18.57
N LYS A 600 -30.82 -3.93 18.48
CA LYS A 600 -30.39 -4.78 19.61
C LYS A 600 -28.90 -5.07 19.42
N VAL A 601 -28.11 -4.72 20.43
CA VAL A 601 -26.65 -4.80 20.37
C VAL A 601 -26.08 -5.60 21.53
N VAL A 602 -25.16 -6.51 21.23
CA VAL A 602 -24.37 -7.26 22.20
C VAL A 602 -22.89 -7.18 21.81
N ILE A 603 -22.05 -6.74 22.74
CA ILE A 603 -20.59 -6.72 22.56
C ILE A 603 -19.98 -7.79 23.45
N THR A 604 -19.10 -8.62 22.89
CA THR A 604 -18.36 -9.67 23.58
C THR A 604 -16.90 -9.66 23.15
N GLY A 605 -16.01 -10.02 24.05
CA GLY A 605 -14.57 -10.07 23.77
C GLY A 605 -13.75 -9.61 24.95
N GLN A 606 -12.44 -9.62 24.79
CA GLN A 606 -11.48 -9.21 25.81
C GLN A 606 -10.19 -8.68 25.16
N ASP A 607 -9.44 -7.95 25.95
CA ASP A 607 -8.16 -7.33 25.58
C ASP A 607 -8.34 -6.36 24.40
N ARG A 608 -7.97 -6.78 23.20
CA ARG A 608 -8.07 -5.96 21.98
C ARG A 608 -9.00 -6.57 20.92
N ARG A 609 -9.54 -7.78 21.15
CA ARG A 609 -10.35 -8.51 20.17
C ARG A 609 -11.77 -8.66 20.66
N PHE A 610 -12.68 -8.08 19.91
CA PHE A 610 -14.09 -8.05 20.25
C PHE A 610 -14.95 -8.44 19.06
N SER A 611 -16.21 -8.76 19.34
CA SER A 611 -17.27 -8.86 18.36
C SER A 611 -18.50 -8.10 18.82
N ILE A 612 -19.16 -7.44 17.88
CA ILE A 612 -20.45 -6.82 18.04
C ILE A 612 -21.47 -7.64 17.28
N THR A 613 -22.58 -8.00 17.93
CA THR A 613 -23.72 -8.67 17.32
C THR A 613 -24.88 -7.69 17.31
N ILE A 614 -25.42 -7.43 16.12
CA ILE A 614 -26.44 -6.41 15.88
C ILE A 614 -27.64 -7.02 15.16
N ALA A 615 -28.85 -6.65 15.57
CA ALA A 615 -30.08 -6.97 14.88
C ALA A 615 -30.99 -5.75 14.81
N SER A 616 -31.82 -5.66 13.76
CA SER A 616 -32.79 -4.59 13.54
C SER A 616 -34.16 -5.18 13.24
N ASP A 617 -35.21 -4.50 13.67
CA ASP A 617 -36.61 -4.83 13.35
C ASP A 617 -37.06 -4.31 11.94
N VAL A 618 -36.26 -3.43 11.33
CA VAL A 618 -36.52 -2.83 10.03
C VAL A 618 -35.26 -2.81 9.18
N PHE A 619 -35.41 -2.54 7.89
CA PHE A 619 -34.27 -2.33 6.98
C PHE A 619 -33.40 -1.15 7.42
N VAL A 620 -32.10 -1.38 7.54
CA VAL A 620 -31.10 -0.35 7.84
C VAL A 620 -30.09 -0.31 6.70
N LYS A 621 -29.80 0.87 6.21
CA LYS A 621 -28.82 1.10 5.14
C LYS A 621 -27.58 1.78 5.68
N ASP A 622 -26.40 1.25 5.34
CA ASP A 622 -25.08 1.81 5.63
C ASP A 622 -24.86 2.10 7.14
N LEU A 623 -25.20 1.16 8.01
CA LEU A 623 -25.02 1.31 9.46
C LEU A 623 -23.55 1.46 9.83
N GLU A 624 -23.16 2.64 10.29
CA GLU A 624 -21.86 2.94 10.88
C GLU A 624 -21.78 2.42 12.31
N LEU A 625 -20.68 1.73 12.61
CA LEU A 625 -20.27 1.33 13.94
C LEU A 625 -19.06 2.16 14.35
N SER A 626 -19.15 2.89 15.44
CA SER A 626 -18.02 3.65 15.99
C SER A 626 -18.09 3.71 17.52
N PHE A 627 -17.01 4.14 18.16
CA PHE A 627 -16.94 4.33 19.60
C PHE A 627 -16.42 5.73 19.89
N ASP A 628 -17.06 6.46 20.79
CA ASP A 628 -16.52 7.75 21.24
C ASP A 628 -15.23 7.54 22.06
N GLY A 629 -14.16 8.27 21.70
CA GLY A 629 -12.87 8.20 22.38
C GLY A 629 -12.04 6.93 22.14
N VAL A 630 -12.59 5.87 21.52
CA VAL A 630 -11.88 4.59 21.33
C VAL A 630 -11.71 4.29 19.84
N ASP A 631 -10.47 4.05 19.37
CA ASP A 631 -10.19 3.70 17.99
C ASP A 631 -10.25 2.18 17.78
N ALA A 632 -11.02 1.76 16.76
CA ALA A 632 -11.21 0.37 16.40
C ALA A 632 -11.18 0.17 14.88
N VAL A 633 -10.68 -0.98 14.44
CA VAL A 633 -10.78 -1.44 13.05
C VAL A 633 -11.72 -2.63 13.03
N PHE A 634 -12.81 -2.50 12.26
CA PHE A 634 -13.83 -3.54 12.09
C PHE A 634 -13.49 -4.39 10.86
N GLU A 635 -13.86 -5.68 10.88
CA GLU A 635 -13.79 -6.54 9.68
C GLU A 635 -14.74 -6.06 8.58
N ASN A 636 -15.87 -5.49 8.99
CA ASN A 636 -16.85 -4.87 8.11
C ASN A 636 -17.53 -3.71 8.84
N ASN A 637 -17.96 -2.69 8.11
CA ASN A 637 -18.69 -1.55 8.65
C ASN A 637 -19.58 -0.96 7.56
N TYR A 638 -20.43 0.00 7.90
CA TYR A 638 -21.44 0.53 6.97
C TYR A 638 -22.31 -0.60 6.42
N LEU A 639 -22.98 -1.27 7.34
CA LEU A 639 -23.71 -2.52 7.11
C LEU A 639 -25.13 -2.24 6.63
N ASP A 640 -25.63 -3.12 5.75
CA ASP A 640 -27.06 -3.21 5.47
C ASP A 640 -27.66 -4.33 6.32
N LEU A 641 -28.68 -4.00 7.12
CA LEU A 641 -29.43 -4.97 7.92
C LEU A 641 -30.76 -5.21 7.22
N THR A 642 -30.92 -6.42 6.68
CA THR A 642 -32.05 -6.78 5.80
C THR A 642 -33.03 -7.75 6.44
N SER A 643 -32.79 -8.16 7.70
CA SER A 643 -33.65 -9.07 8.47
C SER A 643 -33.43 -8.86 9.95
N ASP A 644 -34.28 -9.47 10.77
CA ASP A 644 -34.14 -9.53 12.23
C ASP A 644 -33.04 -10.51 12.71
N ALA A 645 -32.46 -11.28 11.78
CA ALA A 645 -31.36 -12.17 12.09
C ALA A 645 -30.11 -11.36 12.53
N PRO A 646 -29.48 -11.73 13.66
CA PRO A 646 -28.31 -11.03 14.15
C PRO A 646 -27.12 -11.11 13.19
N VAL A 647 -26.50 -9.97 12.89
CA VAL A 647 -25.23 -9.86 12.15
C VAL A 647 -24.11 -9.71 13.15
N LYS A 648 -23.08 -10.53 13.04
CA LYS A 648 -21.86 -10.48 13.88
C LYS A 648 -20.72 -9.85 13.09
N VAL A 649 -20.06 -8.86 13.71
CA VAL A 649 -18.87 -8.19 13.16
C VAL A 649 -17.75 -8.26 14.19
N ASN A 650 -16.57 -8.76 13.79
CA ASN A 650 -15.40 -8.72 14.65
C ASN A 650 -14.67 -7.40 14.47
N PHE A 651 -13.99 -6.96 15.54
CA PHE A 651 -13.18 -5.76 15.49
C PHE A 651 -12.00 -5.84 16.47
N THR A 652 -11.00 -5.00 16.22
CA THR A 652 -9.80 -4.89 17.04
C THR A 652 -9.64 -3.45 17.52
N ILE A 653 -9.41 -3.26 18.80
CA ILE A 653 -9.07 -1.96 19.39
C ILE A 653 -7.60 -1.66 19.04
N THR A 654 -7.34 -0.49 18.49
CA THR A 654 -6.00 -0.08 18.05
C THR A 654 -5.22 0.68 19.12
N GLY A 655 -5.89 1.22 20.15
CA GLY A 655 -5.30 1.89 21.30
C GLY A 655 -5.87 1.39 22.63
N GLY A 656 -5.03 1.26 23.67
CA GLY A 656 -5.49 0.89 25.02
C GLY A 656 -5.96 -0.57 25.18
N ILE A 657 -6.53 -0.85 26.35
CA ILE A 657 -7.25 -2.09 26.68
C ILE A 657 -8.62 -1.67 27.18
N GLU A 658 -9.68 -2.22 26.58
CA GLU A 658 -11.05 -1.84 26.87
C GLU A 658 -11.86 -3.05 27.36
N THR A 659 -12.95 -2.79 28.04
CA THR A 659 -13.91 -3.81 28.44
C THR A 659 -15.15 -3.75 27.55
N SER A 660 -15.83 -4.89 27.36
CA SER A 660 -17.08 -4.94 26.60
C SER A 660 -18.19 -4.06 27.22
N PHE A 661 -18.13 -3.83 28.53
CA PHE A 661 -19.06 -2.95 29.23
C PHE A 661 -18.81 -1.48 28.87
N HIS A 662 -17.55 -1.01 28.95
CA HIS A 662 -17.18 0.35 28.58
C HIS A 662 -17.48 0.62 27.11
N LEU A 663 -17.13 -0.31 26.22
CA LEU A 663 -17.40 -0.18 24.78
C LEU A 663 -18.89 -0.03 24.48
N LYS A 664 -19.77 -0.67 25.26
CA LYS A 664 -21.22 -0.52 25.08
C LYS A 664 -21.70 0.88 25.46
N ASP A 665 -21.10 1.50 26.47
CA ASP A 665 -21.48 2.84 26.93
C ASP A 665 -21.04 3.94 25.96
N VAL A 666 -19.93 3.73 25.22
CA VAL A 666 -19.37 4.68 24.26
C VAL A 666 -19.66 4.33 22.80
N LEU A 667 -20.52 3.32 22.57
CA LEU A 667 -20.92 2.91 21.22
C LEU A 667 -21.77 3.98 20.55
N GLU A 668 -21.35 4.43 19.38
CA GLU A 668 -22.11 5.31 18.48
C GLU A 668 -22.59 4.50 17.26
N LEU A 669 -23.85 4.63 16.94
CA LEU A 669 -24.51 3.98 15.80
C LEU A 669 -25.18 5.07 14.94
N ARG A 670 -24.95 5.01 13.64
CA ARG A 670 -25.57 5.93 12.68
C ARG A 670 -25.91 5.19 11.39
N SER A 671 -27.04 5.52 10.80
CA SER A 671 -27.48 4.99 9.51
C SER A 671 -27.99 6.11 8.60
N VAL A 672 -28.29 5.80 7.33
CA VAL A 672 -28.87 6.77 6.41
C VAL A 672 -30.20 7.32 6.92
N ALA A 673 -30.97 6.55 7.71
CA ALA A 673 -32.22 6.99 8.31
C ALA A 673 -32.03 8.19 9.30
N ASP A 674 -30.84 8.36 9.86
CA ASP A 674 -30.51 9.43 10.82
C ASP A 674 -30.12 10.75 10.12
N LEU A 675 -30.05 10.77 8.79
CA LEU A 675 -29.78 11.98 8.01
C LEU A 675 -31.02 12.84 7.76
N LYS A 676 -32.23 12.39 8.12
CA LYS A 676 -33.52 13.09 7.91
C LYS A 676 -33.88 13.99 9.08
#